data_bee9e1a0733c284ada2dcff4a342ba9d
#
_entry.id   bee9e1a0733c284ada2dcff4a342ba9d
#
_cell.length_a   1.000
_cell.length_b   1.000
_cell.length_c   1.000
_cell.angle_alpha   90.00
_cell.angle_beta   90.00
_cell.angle_gamma   90.00
#
_symmetry.space_group_name_H-M   'P 1'
#
loop_
_entity.id
_entity.type
_entity.pdbx_description
1 polymer ?
#
loop_
_entity_poly.entity_id
_entity_poly.type
_entity_poly.pdbx_seq_one_letter_code
_entity_poly.pdbx_strand_id
1 'polypeptide(L)'
;MKKAWRGFTGTKWLDEVNMRQFIQDNYDSYDGDASFLEKPTEATDKLWGMLKELQKQERAKGGVLDMETEVVSSMTAYGPGYIGEGTKELEKVVGLQTDKPLKRAFMPYGGIKMAEQACTTYGYEPSEKLHEIFTKYCKTHNEGVFDAYTDEMKLVRHNHILTGLPDTYGRGRIVGDYRRVALYGVDFLINEKAKDLRNCGDGTMTEEVIRLREEISMQMKALKEMKEMAAIYGYDISEPANNAREAVQWLYFGYLSAIKTQNGAAMSVGRISTFLDIYIQRDFKEGTLTEAEAQELIDHLVMKFRMVKFARIPSYNQLFSGDPVWATLEVAGLGMDGRSMVTKTDFRFLHTLENMGPSPEPNLTVLYSSRLPKHFKDYAAKISISTSSIQYENDDVMRPIWGDDYSICCCVSATQTGKEMQFFGARANLAKCLTYAISGGVDSKTREQCGPAYRPIEGDVVTYDEFMPRFMDMMEWLAGVYVNTLNLIHYMHDKYFYEAAELALIDTDVRRTFATGIAGFSHVVDSISAIKYAKVNIIRDETGFPIEFKTEGDFPRYGNDDDRADDIAVWLLKTFMNMIRKHHTYRNSEPTTSILTITSNVVYGKFTGNMPDGRPAGAPLAPGANPSYGAEQNGLLASLNSTAKLPYEYALDGISNTQTISPDALGHNDEERISTLVGVMDGYFDRGAHHLNVNVFGVDKLIDCMEHPEKEEYAHFTIRVSGYAVKFIDLTREQQMDVIARRAHGSM
;
A
#
# COMPACT_ATOMS: atom_id res chain seq x y z
N MET A 1 -21.92 16.41 -28.75
CA MET A 1 -20.67 15.78 -28.26
C MET A 1 -19.62 16.88 -28.11
N LYS A 2 -18.91 16.98 -26.96
CA LYS A 2 -17.82 17.95 -26.79
C LYS A 2 -16.70 17.69 -27.80
N LYS A 3 -16.00 18.75 -28.24
CA LYS A 3 -14.87 18.61 -29.18
C LYS A 3 -13.78 17.66 -28.65
N ALA A 4 -13.55 17.68 -27.37
CA ALA A 4 -12.57 16.83 -26.71
C ALA A 4 -12.86 15.32 -26.82
N TRP A 5 -14.12 14.95 -27.02
CA TRP A 5 -14.57 13.55 -27.16
C TRP A 5 -14.60 13.04 -28.61
N ARG A 6 -14.09 13.83 -29.54
CA ARG A 6 -13.99 13.40 -30.92
C ARG A 6 -13.18 12.11 -31.04
N GLY A 7 -13.68 11.17 -31.85
CA GLY A 7 -13.03 9.88 -32.07
C GLY A 7 -13.31 8.82 -31.03
N PHE A 8 -13.98 9.15 -29.93
CA PHE A 8 -14.42 8.19 -28.94
C PHE A 8 -15.81 7.63 -29.26
N THR A 9 -16.06 6.39 -28.84
CA THR A 9 -17.29 5.64 -29.07
C THR A 9 -18.07 5.44 -27.78
N GLY A 10 -19.35 5.03 -27.92
CA GLY A 10 -20.23 4.81 -26.77
C GLY A 10 -21.01 6.08 -26.37
N THR A 11 -22.10 5.90 -25.64
CA THR A 11 -23.00 6.97 -25.21
C THR A 11 -23.31 6.97 -23.71
N LYS A 12 -23.15 5.85 -23.03
CA LYS A 12 -23.51 5.67 -21.62
C LYS A 12 -22.65 6.46 -20.64
N TRP A 13 -21.54 7.01 -21.08
CA TRP A 13 -20.60 7.82 -20.29
C TRP A 13 -20.68 9.33 -20.62
N LEU A 14 -21.55 9.74 -21.55
CA LEU A 14 -21.63 11.14 -22.02
C LEU A 14 -22.33 12.06 -21.02
N ASP A 15 -23.38 11.56 -20.37
CA ASP A 15 -24.30 12.37 -19.55
C ASP A 15 -24.14 12.13 -18.04
N GLU A 16 -23.36 11.13 -17.67
CA GLU A 16 -23.04 10.76 -16.28
C GLU A 16 -21.61 10.24 -16.15
N VAL A 17 -21.06 10.26 -14.95
CA VAL A 17 -19.73 9.71 -14.68
C VAL A 17 -19.74 8.19 -14.80
N ASN A 18 -19.15 7.65 -15.87
CA ASN A 18 -19.04 6.21 -16.10
C ASN A 18 -17.72 5.82 -16.75
N MET A 19 -16.65 5.87 -15.95
CA MET A 19 -15.28 5.61 -16.42
C MET A 19 -15.10 4.20 -16.96
N ARG A 20 -15.67 3.20 -16.26
CA ARG A 20 -15.60 1.81 -16.71
C ARG A 20 -16.19 1.64 -18.12
N GLN A 21 -17.38 2.19 -18.37
CA GLN A 21 -18.01 2.06 -19.67
C GLN A 21 -17.21 2.79 -20.77
N PHE A 22 -16.66 3.98 -20.46
CA PHE A 22 -15.78 4.69 -21.40
C PHE A 22 -14.58 3.82 -21.80
N ILE A 23 -13.92 3.20 -20.83
CA ILE A 23 -12.77 2.33 -21.08
C ILE A 23 -13.19 1.12 -21.92
N GLN A 24 -14.26 0.41 -21.53
CA GLN A 24 -14.73 -0.79 -22.24
C GLN A 24 -15.14 -0.51 -23.69
N ASP A 25 -15.68 0.68 -23.98
CA ASP A 25 -16.10 1.08 -25.31
C ASP A 25 -14.92 1.51 -26.23
N ASN A 26 -13.76 1.89 -25.66
CA ASN A 26 -12.73 2.61 -26.41
C ASN A 26 -11.32 2.02 -26.36
N TYR A 27 -10.99 1.07 -25.44
CA TYR A 27 -9.64 0.52 -25.41
C TYR A 27 -9.42 -0.55 -26.48
N ASP A 28 -8.21 -0.60 -26.99
CA ASP A 28 -7.73 -1.63 -27.91
C ASP A 28 -6.70 -2.50 -27.17
N SER A 29 -6.98 -3.80 -27.04
CA SER A 29 -6.03 -4.76 -26.46
C SER A 29 -4.79 -4.88 -27.34
N TYR A 30 -3.63 -5.06 -26.70
CA TYR A 30 -2.36 -5.27 -27.39
C TYR A 30 -1.75 -6.62 -27.00
N ASP A 31 -1.44 -7.46 -27.99
CA ASP A 31 -0.85 -8.79 -27.85
C ASP A 31 0.55 -8.92 -28.47
N GLY A 32 1.05 -7.81 -29.05
CA GLY A 32 2.39 -7.72 -29.64
C GLY A 32 3.50 -7.66 -28.58
N ASP A 33 4.72 -7.55 -29.05
CA ASP A 33 5.93 -7.48 -28.23
C ASP A 33 6.32 -6.05 -27.83
N ALA A 34 7.46 -5.91 -27.16
CA ALA A 34 7.98 -4.64 -26.65
C ALA A 34 8.82 -3.85 -27.68
N SER A 35 8.83 -4.23 -28.97
CA SER A 35 9.72 -3.63 -29.99
C SER A 35 9.40 -2.17 -30.32
N PHE A 36 8.21 -1.68 -29.97
CA PHE A 36 7.78 -0.29 -30.17
C PHE A 36 8.31 0.67 -29.09
N LEU A 37 8.85 0.14 -28.00
CA LEU A 37 9.32 0.95 -26.87
C LEU A 37 10.53 1.77 -27.25
N GLU A 38 10.53 3.03 -26.83
CA GLU A 38 11.55 4.00 -27.17
C GLU A 38 12.48 4.29 -25.98
N LYS A 39 13.71 4.62 -26.31
CA LYS A 39 14.70 5.11 -25.33
C LYS A 39 14.24 6.43 -24.73
N PRO A 40 14.75 6.81 -23.53
CA PRO A 40 14.43 8.10 -22.94
C PRO A 40 14.81 9.23 -23.89
N THR A 41 13.99 10.26 -23.97
CA THR A 41 14.31 11.48 -24.72
C THR A 41 15.41 12.27 -24.01
N GLU A 42 16.05 13.20 -24.72
CA GLU A 42 17.04 14.11 -24.14
C GLU A 42 16.44 14.90 -22.95
N ALA A 43 15.17 15.28 -23.02
CA ALA A 43 14.48 15.96 -21.91
C ALA A 43 14.30 15.04 -20.70
N THR A 44 13.90 13.78 -20.91
CA THR A 44 13.81 12.76 -19.87
C THR A 44 15.16 12.56 -19.19
N ASP A 45 16.23 12.33 -19.96
CA ASP A 45 17.58 12.11 -19.43
C ASP A 45 18.07 13.31 -18.60
N LYS A 46 17.84 14.53 -19.09
CA LYS A 46 18.24 15.75 -18.39
C LYS A 46 17.49 15.93 -17.07
N LEU A 47 16.16 15.82 -17.08
CA LEU A 47 15.33 15.96 -15.88
C LEU A 47 15.61 14.87 -14.87
N TRP A 48 15.75 13.63 -15.31
CA TRP A 48 16.09 12.51 -14.45
C TRP A 48 17.51 12.64 -13.87
N GLY A 49 18.47 13.11 -14.67
CA GLY A 49 19.82 13.43 -14.20
C GLY A 49 19.82 14.46 -13.06
N MET A 50 19.06 15.54 -13.21
CA MET A 50 18.89 16.55 -12.15
C MET A 50 18.25 15.95 -10.90
N LEU A 51 17.22 15.14 -11.05
CA LEU A 51 16.54 14.51 -9.92
C LEU A 51 17.46 13.52 -9.18
N LYS A 52 18.26 12.71 -9.89
CA LYS A 52 19.26 11.83 -9.29
C LYS A 52 20.28 12.62 -8.44
N GLU A 53 20.72 13.77 -8.93
CA GLU A 53 21.66 14.61 -8.17
C GLU A 53 20.99 15.16 -6.90
N LEU A 54 19.73 15.59 -6.95
CA LEU A 54 18.98 16.00 -5.76
C LEU A 54 18.79 14.86 -4.76
N GLN A 55 18.50 13.64 -5.22
CA GLN A 55 18.40 12.45 -4.37
C GLN A 55 19.75 12.07 -3.73
N LYS A 56 20.87 12.29 -4.43
CA LYS A 56 22.22 12.12 -3.88
C LYS A 56 22.48 13.12 -2.75
N GLN A 57 22.09 14.38 -2.94
CA GLN A 57 22.17 15.42 -1.90
C GLN A 57 21.25 15.11 -0.72
N GLU A 58 20.03 14.60 -0.96
CA GLU A 58 19.11 14.15 0.09
C GLU A 58 19.77 13.07 0.96
N ARG A 59 20.38 12.04 0.34
CA ARG A 59 21.14 11.00 1.08
C ARG A 59 22.29 11.57 1.90
N ALA A 60 23.08 12.47 1.32
CA ALA A 60 24.20 13.11 2.01
C ALA A 60 23.79 13.92 3.24
N LYS A 61 22.52 14.40 3.27
CA LYS A 61 21.90 15.11 4.40
C LYS A 61 21.13 14.18 5.37
N GLY A 62 21.30 12.89 5.29
CA GLY A 62 20.61 11.94 6.18
C GLY A 62 19.16 11.64 5.81
N GLY A 63 18.78 11.80 4.52
CA GLY A 63 17.49 11.41 3.96
C GLY A 63 16.43 12.53 3.91
N VAL A 64 16.81 13.79 4.22
CA VAL A 64 15.94 14.96 4.07
C VAL A 64 16.70 16.07 3.37
N LEU A 65 16.29 16.40 2.14
CA LEU A 65 16.90 17.49 1.37
C LEU A 65 16.45 18.86 1.89
N ASP A 66 15.15 19.03 2.06
CA ASP A 66 14.50 20.26 2.51
C ASP A 66 13.15 19.94 3.18
N MET A 67 12.69 20.80 4.07
CA MET A 67 11.42 20.63 4.80
C MET A 67 10.68 21.97 4.89
N GLU A 68 9.36 21.90 4.73
CA GLU A 68 8.48 23.05 4.98
C GLU A 68 8.39 23.35 6.47
N THR A 69 8.51 24.63 6.84
CA THR A 69 8.47 25.06 8.24
C THR A 69 7.49 26.22 8.50
N GLU A 70 6.89 26.79 7.45
CA GLU A 70 6.08 27.99 7.56
C GLU A 70 4.66 27.85 7.06
N VAL A 71 4.42 26.91 6.15
CA VAL A 71 3.16 26.78 5.43
C VAL A 71 2.53 25.41 5.67
N VAL A 72 1.27 25.41 6.10
CA VAL A 72 0.43 24.20 6.09
C VAL A 72 0.05 23.90 4.66
N SER A 73 0.29 22.68 4.22
CA SER A 73 0.04 22.26 2.85
C SER A 73 -1.45 22.34 2.51
N SER A 74 -1.77 22.94 1.38
CA SER A 74 -3.06 22.96 0.71
C SER A 74 -2.85 23.01 -0.79
N MET A 75 -3.90 22.85 -1.59
CA MET A 75 -3.76 22.83 -3.05
C MET A 75 -3.11 24.08 -3.61
N THR A 76 -3.39 25.23 -3.02
CA THR A 76 -2.92 26.56 -3.46
C THR A 76 -1.86 27.18 -2.54
N ALA A 77 -1.31 26.41 -1.61
CA ALA A 77 -0.36 26.91 -0.62
C ALA A 77 0.97 27.42 -1.22
N TYR A 78 1.31 26.94 -2.41
CA TYR A 78 2.59 27.24 -3.06
C TYR A 78 2.38 27.82 -4.45
N GLY A 79 3.33 28.67 -4.87
CA GLY A 79 3.49 29.05 -6.27
C GLY A 79 3.91 27.86 -7.15
N PRO A 80 4.08 28.06 -8.48
CA PRO A 80 4.45 26.99 -9.38
C PRO A 80 5.87 26.48 -9.10
N GLY A 81 6.01 25.17 -8.85
CA GLY A 81 7.29 24.49 -8.66
C GLY A 81 7.65 23.62 -9.86
N TYR A 82 8.95 23.56 -10.17
CA TYR A 82 9.55 22.76 -11.24
C TYR A 82 10.75 21.98 -10.72
N ILE A 83 11.20 20.96 -11.47
CA ILE A 83 12.33 20.10 -11.07
C ILE A 83 13.63 20.92 -10.91
N GLY A 84 13.82 21.94 -11.75
CA GLY A 84 14.95 22.84 -11.65
C GLY A 84 14.68 24.20 -12.23
N GLU A 85 15.58 25.15 -11.97
CA GLU A 85 15.51 26.47 -12.58
C GLU A 85 15.65 26.36 -14.10
N GLY A 86 14.68 26.91 -14.84
CA GLY A 86 14.66 26.86 -16.30
C GLY A 86 14.21 25.54 -16.91
N THR A 87 13.65 24.60 -16.14
CA THR A 87 13.14 23.31 -16.67
C THR A 87 11.69 23.35 -17.15
N LYS A 88 10.97 24.44 -16.94
CA LYS A 88 9.55 24.58 -17.31
C LYS A 88 9.22 24.08 -18.71
N GLU A 89 10.00 24.44 -19.72
CA GLU A 89 9.75 24.09 -21.10
C GLU A 89 10.10 22.60 -21.42
N LEU A 90 10.92 21.99 -20.57
CA LEU A 90 11.28 20.56 -20.71
C LEU A 90 10.23 19.65 -20.07
N GLU A 91 9.57 20.10 -19.02
CA GLU A 91 8.62 19.27 -18.25
C GLU A 91 7.32 19.13 -19.05
N LYS A 92 7.03 17.92 -19.54
CA LYS A 92 5.77 17.62 -20.22
C LYS A 92 4.60 17.44 -19.24
N VAL A 93 4.91 17.06 -18.00
CA VAL A 93 3.98 17.02 -16.87
C VAL A 93 4.50 17.98 -15.81
N VAL A 94 3.72 18.97 -15.43
CA VAL A 94 4.10 20.00 -14.46
C VAL A 94 3.34 19.86 -13.17
N GLY A 95 3.91 20.37 -12.09
CA GLY A 95 3.34 20.40 -10.75
C GLY A 95 4.20 19.66 -9.74
N LEU A 96 4.42 20.29 -8.57
CA LEU A 96 5.11 19.70 -7.43
C LEU A 96 4.21 19.75 -6.19
N GLN A 97 4.45 18.86 -5.25
CA GLN A 97 3.76 18.85 -3.96
C GLN A 97 3.98 20.16 -3.18
N THR A 98 5.18 20.71 -3.27
CA THR A 98 5.57 22.02 -2.71
C THR A 98 6.09 22.94 -3.82
N ASP A 99 6.82 23.98 -3.48
CA ASP A 99 7.49 24.91 -4.41
C ASP A 99 8.83 24.36 -4.96
N LYS A 100 9.39 23.31 -4.33
CA LYS A 100 10.69 22.72 -4.70
C LYS A 100 10.64 21.19 -4.75
N PRO A 101 11.43 20.56 -5.62
CA PRO A 101 11.52 19.10 -5.67
C PRO A 101 12.10 18.55 -4.37
N LEU A 102 11.58 17.42 -3.90
CA LEU A 102 11.98 16.71 -2.69
C LEU A 102 11.89 17.52 -1.37
N LYS A 103 11.30 18.72 -1.39
CA LYS A 103 10.96 19.45 -0.16
C LYS A 103 9.74 18.79 0.47
N ARG A 104 9.87 18.38 1.73
CA ARG A 104 8.82 17.69 2.46
C ARG A 104 7.71 18.63 2.86
N ALA A 105 6.47 18.28 2.53
CA ALA A 105 5.30 19.06 2.88
C ALA A 105 4.93 18.88 4.36
N PHE A 106 4.51 19.97 5.00
CA PHE A 106 3.92 19.93 6.34
C PHE A 106 2.40 19.72 6.23
N MET A 107 1.93 18.61 6.79
CA MET A 107 0.52 18.20 6.73
C MET A 107 -0.21 18.46 8.05
N PRO A 108 -1.50 18.81 8.02
CA PRO A 108 -2.23 19.24 9.23
C PRO A 108 -2.63 18.10 10.18
N TYR A 109 -2.46 16.85 9.83
CA TYR A 109 -3.03 15.70 10.57
C TYR A 109 -2.48 15.51 11.97
N GLY A 110 -1.17 15.39 12.10
CA GLY A 110 -0.51 15.11 13.36
C GLY A 110 -0.35 16.34 14.24
N GLY A 111 -0.73 17.52 13.73
CA GLY A 111 -0.62 18.78 14.43
C GLY A 111 0.82 19.22 14.73
N ILE A 112 0.94 20.21 15.62
CA ILE A 112 2.23 20.83 15.90
C ILE A 112 3.25 19.88 16.53
N LYS A 113 2.83 18.92 17.35
CA LYS A 113 3.78 17.98 17.98
C LYS A 113 4.52 17.12 16.97
N MET A 114 3.83 16.65 15.91
CA MET A 114 4.48 15.92 14.84
C MET A 114 5.40 16.80 14.01
N ALA A 115 4.99 18.05 13.74
CA ALA A 115 5.81 19.03 13.04
C ALA A 115 7.09 19.33 13.81
N GLU A 116 6.99 19.63 15.09
CA GLU A 116 8.12 19.90 15.98
C GLU A 116 9.06 18.70 16.04
N GLN A 117 8.55 17.49 16.23
CA GLN A 117 9.35 16.28 16.27
C GLN A 117 10.05 15.98 14.93
N ALA A 118 9.35 16.14 13.82
CA ALA A 118 9.93 15.95 12.49
C ALA A 118 10.99 17.01 12.20
N CYS A 119 10.70 18.28 12.46
CA CYS A 119 11.64 19.39 12.26
C CYS A 119 12.90 19.21 13.13
N THR A 120 12.74 19.00 14.43
CA THR A 120 13.87 18.80 15.37
C THR A 120 14.76 17.64 14.94
N THR A 121 14.17 16.52 14.50
CA THR A 121 14.93 15.34 14.04
C THR A 121 15.86 15.68 12.88
N TYR A 122 15.46 16.55 11.99
CA TYR A 122 16.19 16.89 10.77
C TYR A 122 16.88 18.28 10.82
N GLY A 123 16.90 18.94 11.99
CA GLY A 123 17.58 20.20 12.20
C GLY A 123 16.82 21.43 11.71
N TYR A 124 15.49 21.36 11.70
CA TYR A 124 14.58 22.46 11.36
C TYR A 124 13.74 22.87 12.57
N GLU A 125 13.09 24.03 12.50
CA GLU A 125 12.11 24.50 13.49
C GLU A 125 10.88 25.07 12.77
N PRO A 126 9.63 24.71 13.20
CA PRO A 126 8.43 25.33 12.68
C PRO A 126 8.37 26.81 13.05
N SER A 127 7.78 27.63 12.19
CA SER A 127 7.59 29.07 12.49
C SER A 127 6.65 29.28 13.69
N GLU A 128 6.80 30.40 14.39
CA GLU A 128 5.89 30.78 15.48
C GLU A 128 4.43 30.86 15.01
N LYS A 129 4.21 31.34 13.80
CA LYS A 129 2.88 31.41 13.18
C LYS A 129 2.25 30.03 13.02
N LEU A 130 3.03 29.05 12.58
CA LEU A 130 2.56 27.67 12.42
C LEU A 130 2.22 27.06 13.78
N HIS A 131 3.08 27.28 14.77
CA HIS A 131 2.84 26.88 16.16
C HIS A 131 1.53 27.49 16.70
N GLU A 132 1.29 28.78 16.48
CA GLU A 132 0.08 29.46 16.93
C GLU A 132 -1.19 28.88 16.28
N ILE A 133 -1.15 28.57 14.97
CA ILE A 133 -2.30 27.98 14.26
C ILE A 133 -2.72 26.67 14.95
N PHE A 134 -1.78 25.78 15.22
CA PHE A 134 -2.08 24.46 15.78
C PHE A 134 -2.31 24.44 17.29
N THR A 135 -1.96 25.47 18.02
CA THR A 135 -2.18 25.54 19.47
C THR A 135 -3.41 26.36 19.86
N LYS A 136 -3.84 27.29 19.00
CA LYS A 136 -4.96 28.19 19.30
C LYS A 136 -6.19 27.98 18.41
N TYR A 137 -6.01 27.64 17.13
CA TYR A 137 -7.10 27.72 16.14
C TYR A 137 -7.51 26.40 15.53
N CYS A 138 -6.66 25.37 15.58
CA CYS A 138 -6.93 24.06 14.98
C CYS A 138 -6.89 22.97 16.02
N LYS A 139 -7.89 22.10 15.99
CA LYS A 139 -7.83 20.75 16.61
C LYS A 139 -7.63 19.72 15.51
N THR A 140 -6.63 18.87 15.69
CA THR A 140 -6.33 17.81 14.72
C THR A 140 -7.04 16.50 15.08
N HIS A 141 -7.13 15.57 14.11
CA HIS A 141 -7.67 14.25 14.42
C HIS A 141 -6.82 13.52 15.47
N ASN A 142 -5.51 13.71 15.45
CA ASN A 142 -4.60 13.15 16.44
C ASN A 142 -4.99 13.55 17.86
N GLU A 143 -5.20 14.87 18.11
CA GLU A 143 -5.67 15.33 19.41
C GLU A 143 -7.04 14.74 19.77
N GLY A 144 -7.97 14.72 18.80
CA GLY A 144 -9.29 14.13 19.02
C GLY A 144 -9.23 12.66 19.41
N VAL A 145 -8.37 11.88 18.75
CA VAL A 145 -8.15 10.46 19.05
C VAL A 145 -7.62 10.28 20.46
N PHE A 146 -6.53 10.99 20.85
CA PHE A 146 -5.93 10.82 22.17
C PHE A 146 -6.79 11.35 23.31
N ASP A 147 -7.63 12.36 23.05
CA ASP A 147 -8.62 12.83 24.04
C ASP A 147 -9.71 11.79 24.31
N ALA A 148 -10.04 10.96 23.31
CA ALA A 148 -11.16 10.01 23.39
C ALA A 148 -10.74 8.55 23.65
N TYR A 149 -9.46 8.23 23.54
CA TYR A 149 -8.97 6.88 23.84
C TYR A 149 -9.31 6.44 25.27
N THR A 150 -9.89 5.24 25.41
CA THR A 150 -10.04 4.59 26.71
C THR A 150 -8.69 4.14 27.26
N ASP A 151 -8.63 3.83 28.54
CA ASP A 151 -7.40 3.32 29.14
C ASP A 151 -7.01 1.96 28.54
N GLU A 152 -7.97 1.12 28.18
CA GLU A 152 -7.72 -0.14 27.48
C GLU A 152 -7.10 0.10 26.10
N MET A 153 -7.64 1.06 25.30
CA MET A 153 -7.07 1.41 23.99
C MET A 153 -5.63 1.95 24.12
N LYS A 154 -5.36 2.77 25.14
CA LYS A 154 -3.99 3.24 25.43
C LYS A 154 -3.07 2.08 25.80
N LEU A 155 -3.56 1.14 26.60
CA LEU A 155 -2.80 -0.01 27.08
C LEU A 155 -2.44 -0.97 25.94
N VAL A 156 -3.40 -1.32 25.06
CA VAL A 156 -3.15 -2.20 23.91
C VAL A 156 -2.20 -1.56 22.89
N ARG A 157 -2.27 -0.23 22.72
CA ARG A 157 -1.33 0.55 21.90
C ARG A 157 0.07 0.56 22.51
N HIS A 158 0.18 0.86 23.82
CA HIS A 158 1.45 0.90 24.57
C HIS A 158 2.18 -0.45 24.52
N ASN A 159 1.46 -1.53 24.71
CA ASN A 159 2.00 -2.88 24.68
C ASN A 159 2.17 -3.46 23.27
N HIS A 160 1.94 -2.68 22.22
CA HIS A 160 2.13 -3.08 20.82
C HIS A 160 1.36 -4.36 20.42
N ILE A 161 0.23 -4.66 21.06
CA ILE A 161 -0.66 -5.71 20.55
C ILE A 161 -1.51 -5.19 19.37
N LEU A 162 -1.78 -3.87 19.35
CA LEU A 162 -2.23 -3.12 18.17
C LEU A 162 -1.11 -2.16 17.74
N THR A 163 -0.71 -2.22 16.47
CA THR A 163 0.43 -1.43 15.99
C THR A 163 0.15 -0.86 14.60
N GLY A 164 0.70 0.36 14.34
CA GLY A 164 0.52 1.07 13.07
C GLY A 164 -0.86 1.71 12.93
N LEU A 165 -1.53 2.01 14.05
CA LEU A 165 -2.81 2.71 14.08
C LEU A 165 -2.70 4.08 13.40
N PRO A 166 -3.68 4.47 12.54
CA PRO A 166 -3.68 5.79 11.88
C PRO A 166 -4.16 6.90 12.85
N ASP A 167 -3.60 6.92 14.04
CA ASP A 167 -3.89 7.88 15.09
C ASP A 167 -2.97 9.12 15.07
N THR A 168 -1.87 9.06 14.30
CA THR A 168 -0.89 10.14 14.18
C THR A 168 -0.63 10.58 12.74
N TYR A 169 -1.26 9.95 11.74
CA TYR A 169 -1.11 10.27 10.32
C TYR A 169 -2.46 10.15 9.60
N GLY A 170 -2.53 10.53 8.33
CA GLY A 170 -3.75 10.49 7.54
C GLY A 170 -4.29 9.08 7.36
N ARG A 171 -5.60 8.96 7.17
CA ARG A 171 -6.32 7.68 7.07
C ARG A 171 -5.80 6.77 5.96
N GLY A 172 -5.45 7.36 4.79
CA GLY A 172 -5.04 6.62 3.61
C GLY A 172 -6.15 5.76 3.01
N ARG A 173 -5.77 5.00 1.97
CA ARG A 173 -6.62 4.00 1.35
C ARG A 173 -7.92 4.53 0.73
N ILE A 174 -7.86 5.77 0.25
CA ILE A 174 -8.79 6.34 -0.70
C ILE A 174 -8.05 6.45 -2.02
N VAL A 175 -8.65 5.94 -3.09
CA VAL A 175 -8.13 6.11 -4.45
C VAL A 175 -9.13 6.96 -5.20
N GLY A 176 -8.80 8.25 -5.36
CA GLY A 176 -9.59 9.13 -6.21
C GLY A 176 -9.55 8.62 -7.67
N ASP A 177 -10.68 8.63 -8.36
CA ASP A 177 -10.67 8.34 -9.79
C ASP A 177 -10.18 9.56 -10.57
N TYR A 178 -8.85 9.73 -10.60
CA TYR A 178 -8.17 10.86 -11.22
C TYR A 178 -8.43 10.96 -12.74
N ARG A 179 -8.83 9.86 -13.38
CA ARG A 179 -9.21 9.80 -14.80
C ARG A 179 -10.44 10.67 -15.10
N ARG A 180 -11.32 10.90 -14.09
CA ARG A 180 -12.52 11.74 -14.22
C ARG A 180 -12.17 13.18 -14.60
N VAL A 181 -11.07 13.71 -14.05
CA VAL A 181 -10.62 15.07 -14.37
C VAL A 181 -10.28 15.20 -15.85
N ALA A 182 -9.58 14.20 -16.42
CA ALA A 182 -9.23 14.19 -17.82
C ALA A 182 -10.44 14.00 -18.75
N LEU A 183 -11.33 13.06 -18.42
CA LEU A 183 -12.47 12.73 -19.31
C LEU A 183 -13.58 13.78 -19.29
N TYR A 184 -13.89 14.34 -18.14
CA TYR A 184 -15.06 15.21 -17.97
C TYR A 184 -14.74 16.68 -17.79
N GLY A 185 -13.57 17.01 -17.24
CA GLY A 185 -13.27 18.35 -16.75
C GLY A 185 -13.94 18.65 -15.39
N VAL A 186 -13.38 19.59 -14.67
CA VAL A 186 -13.78 19.86 -13.28
C VAL A 186 -15.18 20.47 -13.19
N ASP A 187 -15.60 21.29 -14.16
CA ASP A 187 -16.91 21.92 -14.14
C ASP A 187 -18.06 20.90 -14.29
N PHE A 188 -17.85 19.85 -15.09
CA PHE A 188 -18.80 18.75 -15.16
C PHE A 188 -18.92 18.05 -13.80
N LEU A 189 -17.80 17.76 -13.14
CA LEU A 189 -17.78 17.08 -11.83
C LEU A 189 -18.43 17.91 -10.74
N ILE A 190 -18.23 19.24 -10.72
CA ILE A 190 -18.92 20.15 -9.80
C ILE A 190 -20.45 20.10 -10.03
N ASN A 191 -20.89 20.07 -11.30
CA ASN A 191 -22.31 19.99 -11.61
C ASN A 191 -22.94 18.67 -11.17
N GLU A 192 -22.23 17.54 -11.32
CA GLU A 192 -22.68 16.24 -10.82
C GLU A 192 -22.84 16.26 -9.30
N LYS A 193 -21.82 16.73 -8.56
CA LYS A 193 -21.91 16.89 -7.10
C LYS A 193 -23.04 17.86 -6.67
N ALA A 194 -23.30 18.89 -7.44
CA ALA A 194 -24.44 19.78 -7.19
C ALA A 194 -25.79 19.10 -7.42
N LYS A 195 -25.91 18.17 -8.38
CA LYS A 195 -27.11 17.33 -8.53
C LYS A 195 -27.27 16.40 -7.32
N ASP A 196 -26.18 15.74 -6.88
CA ASP A 196 -26.19 14.87 -5.71
C ASP A 196 -26.64 15.63 -4.46
N LEU A 197 -26.12 16.84 -4.24
CA LEU A 197 -26.48 17.69 -3.12
C LEU A 197 -27.99 18.04 -3.10
N ARG A 198 -28.58 18.29 -4.29
CA ARG A 198 -30.02 18.56 -4.40
C ARG A 198 -30.88 17.34 -4.11
N ASN A 199 -30.40 16.16 -4.48
CA ASN A 199 -31.11 14.89 -4.37
C ASN A 199 -30.77 14.12 -3.07
N CYS A 200 -29.91 14.67 -2.24
CA CYS A 200 -29.47 14.04 -1.01
C CYS A 200 -30.59 13.99 0.04
N GLY A 201 -31.02 12.77 0.38
CA GLY A 201 -32.05 12.50 1.37
C GLY A 201 -33.51 12.76 0.88
N ASP A 202 -34.46 12.48 1.71
CA ASP A 202 -35.90 12.65 1.47
C ASP A 202 -36.45 13.98 1.99
N GLY A 203 -35.58 14.90 2.37
CA GLY A 203 -35.94 16.17 3.04
C GLY A 203 -35.83 16.13 4.55
N THR A 204 -35.69 14.96 5.16
CA THR A 204 -35.46 14.80 6.60
C THR A 204 -33.98 15.00 6.93
N MET A 205 -33.70 15.93 7.86
CA MET A 205 -32.31 16.23 8.28
C MET A 205 -31.85 15.29 9.41
N THR A 206 -31.64 14.04 9.10
CA THR A 206 -30.93 13.11 10.00
C THR A 206 -29.45 13.47 10.09
N GLU A 207 -28.74 12.93 11.09
CA GLU A 207 -27.29 13.16 11.23
C GLU A 207 -26.52 12.73 9.97
N GLU A 208 -26.89 11.60 9.39
CA GLU A 208 -26.28 11.07 8.15
C GLU A 208 -26.52 12.01 6.96
N VAL A 209 -27.74 12.52 6.80
CA VAL A 209 -28.09 13.45 5.71
C VAL A 209 -27.34 14.77 5.87
N ILE A 210 -27.30 15.33 7.10
CA ILE A 210 -26.57 16.56 7.39
C ILE A 210 -25.09 16.39 7.06
N ARG A 211 -24.47 15.32 7.53
CA ARG A 211 -23.07 15.00 7.26
C ARG A 211 -22.79 14.83 5.76
N LEU A 212 -23.61 14.05 5.05
CA LEU A 212 -23.44 13.84 3.62
C LEU A 212 -23.53 15.15 2.83
N ARG A 213 -24.46 16.03 3.19
CA ARG A 213 -24.62 17.35 2.56
C ARG A 213 -23.37 18.23 2.79
N GLU A 214 -22.82 18.21 4.00
CA GLU A 214 -21.58 18.91 4.34
C GLU A 214 -20.40 18.34 3.54
N GLU A 215 -20.24 17.03 3.49
CA GLU A 215 -19.20 16.32 2.73
C GLU A 215 -19.27 16.68 1.24
N ILE A 216 -20.44 16.65 0.61
CA ILE A 216 -20.60 17.04 -0.80
C ILE A 216 -20.22 18.52 -1.01
N SER A 217 -20.61 19.40 -0.08
CA SER A 217 -20.20 20.82 -0.14
C SER A 217 -18.70 20.99 -0.06
N MET A 218 -18.00 20.23 0.79
CA MET A 218 -16.55 20.24 0.90
C MET A 218 -15.88 19.69 -0.38
N GLN A 219 -16.43 18.63 -0.97
CA GLN A 219 -15.97 18.07 -2.25
C GLN A 219 -16.08 19.10 -3.39
N MET A 220 -17.20 19.84 -3.46
CA MET A 220 -17.36 20.91 -4.46
C MET A 220 -16.35 22.05 -4.27
N LYS A 221 -16.01 22.40 -3.04
CA LYS A 221 -14.96 23.38 -2.75
C LYS A 221 -13.60 22.87 -3.19
N ALA A 222 -13.26 21.61 -2.86
CA ALA A 222 -12.01 20.98 -3.27
C ALA A 222 -11.84 20.94 -4.80
N LEU A 223 -12.89 20.66 -5.56
CA LEU A 223 -12.88 20.73 -7.03
C LEU A 223 -12.59 22.16 -7.54
N LYS A 224 -13.13 23.19 -6.89
CA LYS A 224 -12.81 24.59 -7.25
C LYS A 224 -11.34 24.93 -6.96
N GLU A 225 -10.85 24.54 -5.80
CA GLU A 225 -9.43 24.74 -5.44
C GLU A 225 -8.50 23.98 -6.40
N MET A 226 -8.90 22.80 -6.88
CA MET A 226 -8.15 22.06 -7.90
C MET A 226 -8.00 22.86 -9.21
N LYS A 227 -9.05 23.58 -9.65
CA LYS A 227 -8.97 24.50 -10.78
C LYS A 227 -8.01 25.65 -10.53
N GLU A 228 -8.08 26.26 -9.34
CA GLU A 228 -7.18 27.34 -8.92
C GLU A 228 -5.72 26.86 -8.91
N MET A 229 -5.46 25.66 -8.38
CA MET A 229 -4.13 25.04 -8.40
C MET A 229 -3.62 24.84 -9.83
N ALA A 230 -4.43 24.30 -10.74
CA ALA A 230 -4.04 24.13 -12.14
C ALA A 230 -3.76 25.47 -12.83
N ALA A 231 -4.53 26.52 -12.52
CA ALA A 231 -4.33 27.86 -13.05
C ALA A 231 -3.00 28.49 -12.62
N ILE A 232 -2.44 28.16 -11.44
CA ILE A 232 -1.09 28.56 -11.00
C ILE A 232 -0.02 28.11 -12.02
N TYR A 233 -0.23 26.95 -12.64
CA TYR A 233 0.66 26.40 -13.68
C TYR A 233 0.27 26.85 -15.11
N GLY A 234 -0.77 27.67 -15.25
CA GLY A 234 -1.24 28.19 -16.55
C GLY A 234 -2.20 27.27 -17.29
N TYR A 235 -2.84 26.31 -16.60
CA TYR A 235 -3.79 25.38 -17.21
C TYR A 235 -5.23 25.64 -16.74
N ASP A 236 -6.17 25.49 -17.67
CA ASP A 236 -7.62 25.49 -17.40
C ASP A 236 -8.17 24.07 -17.54
N ILE A 237 -8.48 23.44 -16.42
CA ILE A 237 -9.03 22.07 -16.34
C ILE A 237 -10.55 22.05 -16.20
N SER A 238 -11.23 23.15 -16.52
CA SER A 238 -12.71 23.24 -16.50
C SER A 238 -13.37 22.28 -17.46
N GLU A 239 -12.76 22.10 -18.62
CA GLU A 239 -13.25 21.26 -19.72
C GLU A 239 -12.43 19.97 -19.86
N PRO A 240 -12.98 18.93 -20.52
CA PRO A 240 -12.26 17.69 -20.81
C PRO A 240 -10.94 17.91 -21.57
N ALA A 241 -9.98 17.01 -21.34
CA ALA A 241 -8.70 16.99 -22.05
C ALA A 241 -8.88 16.74 -23.55
N ASN A 242 -8.20 17.54 -24.38
CA ASN A 242 -8.33 17.48 -25.85
C ASN A 242 -7.39 16.48 -26.51
N ASN A 243 -6.32 16.06 -25.84
CA ASN A 243 -5.26 15.18 -26.35
C ASN A 243 -4.58 14.41 -25.23
N ALA A 244 -3.66 13.51 -25.58
CA ALA A 244 -2.97 12.65 -24.61
C ALA A 244 -2.15 13.46 -23.59
N ARG A 245 -1.49 14.54 -24.02
CA ARG A 245 -0.71 15.40 -23.13
C ARG A 245 -1.59 16.05 -22.06
N GLU A 246 -2.72 16.61 -22.46
CA GLU A 246 -3.69 17.18 -21.53
C GLU A 246 -4.30 16.09 -20.63
N ALA A 247 -4.61 14.91 -21.18
CA ALA A 247 -5.17 13.81 -20.39
C ALA A 247 -4.22 13.38 -19.25
N VAL A 248 -2.93 13.23 -19.52
CA VAL A 248 -1.91 12.94 -18.52
C VAL A 248 -1.81 14.08 -17.49
N GLN A 249 -1.80 15.34 -17.95
CA GLN A 249 -1.66 16.50 -17.08
C GLN A 249 -2.91 16.71 -16.19
N TRP A 250 -4.13 16.57 -16.72
CA TRP A 250 -5.38 16.69 -15.96
C TRP A 250 -5.50 15.60 -14.90
N LEU A 251 -5.20 14.36 -15.29
CA LEU A 251 -5.13 13.24 -14.35
C LEU A 251 -4.12 13.51 -13.23
N TYR A 252 -2.94 14.02 -13.60
CA TYR A 252 -1.91 14.35 -12.60
C TYR A 252 -2.33 15.50 -11.68
N PHE A 253 -3.06 16.52 -12.16
CA PHE A 253 -3.60 17.55 -11.28
C PHE A 253 -4.61 16.99 -10.27
N GLY A 254 -5.42 16.02 -10.67
CA GLY A 254 -6.27 15.28 -9.75
C GLY A 254 -5.46 14.58 -8.65
N TYR A 255 -4.40 13.86 -9.02
CA TYR A 255 -3.49 13.22 -8.07
C TYR A 255 -2.70 14.24 -7.23
N LEU A 256 -2.23 15.32 -7.84
CA LEU A 256 -1.50 16.39 -7.15
C LEU A 256 -2.35 17.04 -6.06
N SER A 257 -3.66 17.21 -6.29
CA SER A 257 -4.58 17.74 -5.30
C SER A 257 -4.65 16.84 -4.06
N ALA A 258 -4.63 15.52 -4.24
CA ALA A 258 -4.62 14.55 -3.17
C ALA A 258 -3.32 14.63 -2.35
N ILE A 259 -2.15 14.57 -2.98
CA ILE A 259 -0.86 14.60 -2.28
C ILE A 259 -0.53 15.95 -1.62
N LYS A 260 -1.17 17.04 -2.04
CA LYS A 260 -1.06 18.35 -1.38
C LYS A 260 -1.94 18.49 -0.15
N THR A 261 -3.01 17.72 -0.05
CA THR A 261 -4.00 17.85 1.02
C THR A 261 -4.01 16.67 1.98
N GLN A 262 -3.37 15.56 1.66
CA GLN A 262 -3.39 14.35 2.47
C GLN A 262 -2.01 13.72 2.63
N ASN A 263 -1.75 13.17 3.81
CA ASN A 263 -0.59 12.35 4.13
C ASN A 263 -1.10 11.00 4.66
N GLY A 264 -1.72 10.24 3.80
CA GLY A 264 -2.22 8.91 4.13
C GLY A 264 -1.13 7.86 4.23
N ALA A 265 -1.50 6.68 4.71
CA ALA A 265 -0.68 5.48 4.62
C ALA A 265 -0.55 4.99 3.17
N ALA A 266 -1.34 5.53 2.22
CA ALA A 266 -1.20 5.27 0.79
C ALA A 266 -1.70 6.46 -0.03
N MET A 267 -0.94 6.77 -1.09
CA MET A 267 -1.29 7.75 -2.11
C MET A 267 -1.37 7.04 -3.46
N SER A 268 -2.25 6.02 -3.54
CA SER A 268 -2.40 5.15 -4.72
C SER A 268 -2.94 5.91 -5.91
N VAL A 269 -2.49 5.52 -7.11
CA VAL A 269 -2.82 6.17 -8.39
C VAL A 269 -3.98 5.48 -9.09
N GLY A 270 -4.07 4.17 -8.96
CA GLY A 270 -5.04 3.34 -9.65
C GLY A 270 -4.58 2.87 -11.04
N ARG A 271 -5.47 2.13 -11.73
CA ARG A 271 -5.20 1.66 -13.09
C ARG A 271 -5.50 2.75 -14.10
N ILE A 272 -4.45 3.45 -14.51
CA ILE A 272 -4.53 4.59 -15.46
C ILE A 272 -4.02 4.25 -16.85
N SER A 273 -3.29 3.13 -17.00
CA SER A 273 -2.61 2.76 -18.25
C SER A 273 -3.57 2.57 -19.43
N THR A 274 -4.59 1.72 -19.26
CA THR A 274 -5.60 1.44 -20.29
C THR A 274 -6.38 2.71 -20.66
N PHE A 275 -6.68 3.58 -19.68
CA PHE A 275 -7.35 4.85 -19.95
C PHE A 275 -6.48 5.82 -20.76
N LEU A 276 -5.23 6.01 -20.39
CA LEU A 276 -4.32 6.90 -21.10
C LEU A 276 -4.00 6.39 -22.51
N ASP A 277 -3.93 5.06 -22.69
CA ASP A 277 -3.70 4.47 -24.00
C ASP A 277 -4.79 4.87 -25.02
N ILE A 278 -6.04 5.01 -24.58
CA ILE A 278 -7.15 5.45 -25.45
C ILE A 278 -6.85 6.81 -26.10
N TYR A 279 -6.36 7.77 -25.31
CA TYR A 279 -5.96 9.09 -25.81
C TYR A 279 -4.72 9.02 -26.69
N ILE A 280 -3.72 8.24 -26.28
CA ILE A 280 -2.46 8.06 -27.02
C ILE A 280 -2.75 7.44 -28.39
N GLN A 281 -3.56 6.37 -28.46
CA GLN A 281 -3.92 5.72 -29.72
C GLN A 281 -4.71 6.65 -30.65
N ARG A 282 -5.60 7.47 -30.10
CA ARG A 282 -6.30 8.49 -30.88
C ARG A 282 -5.31 9.50 -31.49
N ASP A 283 -4.40 10.02 -30.70
CA ASP A 283 -3.44 11.01 -31.13
C ASP A 283 -2.44 10.43 -32.16
N PHE A 284 -2.09 9.14 -32.06
CA PHE A 284 -1.35 8.42 -33.11
C PHE A 284 -2.12 8.34 -34.41
N LYS A 285 -3.41 7.99 -34.37
CA LYS A 285 -4.29 7.94 -35.55
C LYS A 285 -4.44 9.32 -36.21
N GLU A 286 -4.39 10.40 -35.44
CA GLU A 286 -4.42 11.79 -35.91
C GLU A 286 -3.04 12.31 -36.35
N GLY A 287 -1.95 11.59 -36.13
CA GLY A 287 -0.57 11.99 -36.47
C GLY A 287 -0.04 13.15 -35.63
N THR A 288 -0.60 13.36 -34.44
CA THR A 288 -0.24 14.46 -33.52
C THR A 288 0.68 14.03 -32.37
N LEU A 289 1.00 12.74 -32.26
CA LEU A 289 1.89 12.16 -31.26
C LEU A 289 2.76 11.06 -31.88
N THR A 290 3.99 10.93 -31.43
CA THR A 290 4.93 9.85 -31.80
C THR A 290 5.13 8.87 -30.63
N GLU A 291 5.67 7.67 -30.89
CA GLU A 291 5.96 6.68 -29.84
C GLU A 291 6.96 7.26 -28.79
N ALA A 292 7.97 8.02 -29.24
CA ALA A 292 8.93 8.67 -28.34
C ALA A 292 8.26 9.72 -27.44
N GLU A 293 7.37 10.54 -27.98
CA GLU A 293 6.62 11.53 -27.19
C GLU A 293 5.63 10.88 -26.22
N ALA A 294 5.01 9.75 -26.61
CA ALA A 294 4.14 8.99 -25.72
C ALA A 294 4.93 8.40 -24.55
N GLN A 295 6.13 7.84 -24.79
CA GLN A 295 7.01 7.37 -23.74
C GLN A 295 7.48 8.52 -22.84
N GLU A 296 7.85 9.67 -23.40
CA GLU A 296 8.24 10.86 -22.65
C GLU A 296 7.15 11.35 -21.68
N LEU A 297 5.88 11.35 -22.10
CA LEU A 297 4.76 11.71 -21.23
C LEU A 297 4.66 10.76 -20.02
N ILE A 298 4.82 9.46 -20.22
CA ILE A 298 4.76 8.45 -19.15
C ILE A 298 6.00 8.56 -18.24
N ASP A 299 7.20 8.72 -18.80
CA ASP A 299 8.42 8.92 -18.01
C ASP A 299 8.31 10.15 -17.11
N HIS A 300 7.82 11.28 -17.65
CA HIS A 300 7.66 12.51 -16.88
C HIS A 300 6.58 12.38 -15.79
N LEU A 301 5.48 11.67 -16.06
CA LEU A 301 4.46 11.36 -15.05
C LEU A 301 5.06 10.53 -13.91
N VAL A 302 5.81 9.49 -14.22
CA VAL A 302 6.46 8.62 -13.24
C VAL A 302 7.51 9.38 -12.43
N MET A 303 8.26 10.32 -13.04
CA MET A 303 9.17 11.20 -12.28
C MET A 303 8.42 11.98 -11.19
N LYS A 304 7.20 12.45 -11.47
CA LYS A 304 6.39 13.18 -10.48
C LYS A 304 6.02 12.30 -9.27
N PHE A 305 5.67 11.03 -9.50
CA PHE A 305 5.40 10.09 -8.41
C PHE A 305 6.66 9.83 -7.55
N ARG A 306 7.84 9.77 -8.16
CA ARG A 306 9.13 9.57 -7.47
C ARG A 306 9.58 10.76 -6.60
N MET A 307 8.95 11.94 -6.75
CA MET A 307 9.29 13.16 -6.02
C MET A 307 8.41 13.43 -4.79
N VAL A 308 7.35 12.67 -4.57
CA VAL A 308 6.42 12.90 -3.46
C VAL A 308 7.11 12.59 -2.14
N LYS A 309 7.12 13.56 -1.23
CA LYS A 309 7.75 13.46 0.10
C LYS A 309 6.89 14.13 1.16
N PHE A 310 6.76 13.47 2.31
CA PHE A 310 6.04 13.99 3.47
C PHE A 310 6.98 14.21 4.65
N ALA A 311 6.66 15.20 5.48
CA ALA A 311 7.30 15.36 6.79
C ALA A 311 6.82 14.26 7.73
N ARG A 312 7.72 13.35 8.13
CA ARG A 312 7.40 12.17 8.95
C ARG A 312 8.34 12.08 10.15
N ILE A 313 7.83 11.49 11.23
CA ILE A 313 8.60 11.27 12.46
C ILE A 313 9.37 9.94 12.39
N PRO A 314 10.48 9.81 13.15
CA PRO A 314 11.31 8.60 13.13
C PRO A 314 10.56 7.32 13.48
N SER A 315 9.62 7.35 14.42
CA SER A 315 8.80 6.19 14.79
C SER A 315 7.92 5.69 13.63
N TYR A 316 7.43 6.59 12.78
CA TYR A 316 6.75 6.23 11.55
C TYR A 316 7.69 5.48 10.60
N ASN A 317 8.91 5.99 10.42
CA ASN A 317 9.91 5.39 9.54
C ASN A 317 10.43 4.04 10.04
N GLN A 318 10.36 3.76 11.34
CA GLN A 318 10.65 2.41 11.88
C GLN A 318 9.58 1.37 11.49
N LEU A 319 8.31 1.80 11.48
CA LEU A 319 7.20 0.94 11.08
C LEU A 319 7.14 0.76 9.56
N PHE A 320 7.34 1.84 8.82
CA PHE A 320 7.19 1.94 7.36
C PHE A 320 8.49 2.45 6.75
N SER A 321 9.51 1.61 6.77
CA SER A 321 10.86 1.99 6.36
C SER A 321 10.97 2.26 4.87
N GLY A 322 11.97 3.08 4.51
CA GLY A 322 12.22 3.48 3.13
C GLY A 322 11.36 4.68 2.68
N ASP A 323 10.68 5.35 3.61
CA ASP A 323 9.88 6.55 3.33
C ASP A 323 8.80 6.32 2.23
N PRO A 324 8.02 5.21 2.28
CA PRO A 324 7.12 4.86 1.19
C PRO A 324 5.94 5.84 1.10
N VAL A 325 5.52 6.10 -0.12
CA VAL A 325 4.31 6.86 -0.44
C VAL A 325 3.18 5.92 -0.86
N TRP A 326 3.54 4.71 -1.33
CA TRP A 326 2.63 3.75 -1.93
C TRP A 326 1.79 4.39 -3.04
N ALA A 327 2.46 5.04 -4.00
CA ALA A 327 1.84 5.47 -5.25
C ALA A 327 1.57 4.23 -6.12
N THR A 328 0.68 3.36 -5.65
CA THR A 328 0.39 2.08 -6.33
C THR A 328 -0.33 2.34 -7.63
N LEU A 329 0.20 1.75 -8.70
CA LEU A 329 -0.26 1.91 -10.07
C LEU A 329 -0.36 0.52 -10.71
N GLU A 330 -1.57 0.16 -11.11
CA GLU A 330 -1.86 -1.13 -11.72
C GLU A 330 -1.76 -1.07 -13.23
N VAL A 331 -1.31 -2.20 -13.79
CA VAL A 331 -1.27 -2.46 -15.24
C VAL A 331 -1.91 -3.80 -15.56
N ALA A 332 -2.33 -3.99 -16.79
CA ALA A 332 -2.92 -5.22 -17.31
C ALA A 332 -4.29 -5.60 -16.70
N GLY A 333 -4.50 -6.88 -16.43
CA GLY A 333 -5.78 -7.46 -16.02
C GLY A 333 -6.66 -7.89 -17.18
N LEU A 334 -7.83 -8.41 -16.85
CA LEU A 334 -8.85 -8.86 -17.82
C LEU A 334 -10.17 -8.11 -17.60
N GLY A 335 -10.92 -7.89 -18.68
CA GLY A 335 -12.30 -7.44 -18.61
C GLY A 335 -13.24 -8.53 -18.10
N MET A 336 -14.43 -8.14 -17.62
CA MET A 336 -15.48 -9.12 -17.26
C MET A 336 -15.95 -9.95 -18.47
N ASP A 337 -15.72 -9.47 -19.68
CA ASP A 337 -15.96 -10.17 -20.95
C ASP A 337 -14.80 -11.12 -21.35
N GLY A 338 -13.74 -11.17 -20.55
CA GLY A 338 -12.56 -12.01 -20.76
C GLY A 338 -11.53 -11.45 -21.73
N ARG A 339 -11.73 -10.24 -22.30
CA ARG A 339 -10.71 -9.59 -23.12
C ARG A 339 -9.53 -9.16 -22.24
N SER A 340 -8.32 -9.29 -22.76
CA SER A 340 -7.14 -8.71 -22.13
C SER A 340 -7.24 -7.18 -22.10
N MET A 341 -6.96 -6.58 -20.96
CA MET A 341 -6.86 -5.13 -20.81
C MET A 341 -5.43 -4.61 -20.97
N VAL A 342 -4.51 -5.48 -21.37
CA VAL A 342 -3.14 -5.09 -21.74
C VAL A 342 -3.18 -4.17 -22.95
N THR A 343 -2.51 -3.02 -22.84
CA THR A 343 -2.32 -2.02 -23.89
C THR A 343 -0.83 -1.71 -24.07
N LYS A 344 -0.46 -0.97 -25.10
CA LYS A 344 0.92 -0.49 -25.26
C LYS A 344 1.39 0.35 -24.06
N THR A 345 0.48 1.09 -23.44
CA THR A 345 0.83 1.95 -22.29
C THR A 345 1.13 1.15 -21.03
N ASP A 346 0.65 -0.08 -20.88
CA ASP A 346 1.10 -0.98 -19.81
C ASP A 346 2.60 -1.31 -19.94
N PHE A 347 3.05 -1.61 -21.16
CA PHE A 347 4.48 -1.79 -21.44
C PHE A 347 5.27 -0.50 -21.17
N ARG A 348 4.76 0.68 -21.55
CA ARG A 348 5.44 1.97 -21.30
C ARG A 348 5.65 2.24 -19.82
N PHE A 349 4.67 1.93 -18.96
CA PHE A 349 4.85 2.06 -17.51
C PHE A 349 5.95 1.13 -16.99
N LEU A 350 5.97 -0.14 -17.40
CA LEU A 350 7.05 -1.06 -17.02
C LEU A 350 8.41 -0.58 -17.55
N HIS A 351 8.44 -0.01 -18.76
CA HIS A 351 9.65 0.48 -19.42
C HIS A 351 10.29 1.68 -18.71
N THR A 352 9.53 2.42 -17.90
CA THR A 352 10.11 3.50 -17.08
C THR A 352 11.19 2.99 -16.12
N LEU A 353 11.15 1.69 -15.74
CA LEU A 353 12.17 1.04 -14.93
C LEU A 353 13.46 0.75 -15.71
N GLU A 354 13.41 0.67 -17.04
CA GLU A 354 14.59 0.62 -17.90
C GLU A 354 15.10 2.04 -18.19
N ASN A 355 14.21 2.98 -18.55
CA ASN A 355 14.59 4.36 -18.90
C ASN A 355 15.17 5.15 -17.72
N MET A 356 14.66 4.94 -16.51
CA MET A 356 15.05 5.70 -15.32
C MET A 356 15.60 4.83 -14.19
N GLY A 357 15.74 3.53 -14.41
CA GLY A 357 16.26 2.57 -13.44
C GLY A 357 15.25 2.17 -12.35
N PRO A 358 15.64 1.17 -11.52
CA PRO A 358 14.83 0.64 -10.43
C PRO A 358 14.35 1.72 -9.48
N SER A 359 13.13 1.57 -8.98
CA SER A 359 12.55 2.50 -8.00
C SER A 359 11.46 1.82 -7.19
N PRO A 360 11.30 2.13 -5.89
CA PRO A 360 10.16 1.69 -5.11
C PRO A 360 8.85 2.38 -5.52
N GLU A 361 8.93 3.57 -6.13
CA GLU A 361 7.75 4.35 -6.55
C GLU A 361 7.78 4.66 -8.07
N PRO A 362 6.63 4.61 -8.74
CA PRO A 362 5.35 4.08 -8.24
C PRO A 362 5.46 2.60 -7.88
N ASN A 363 4.62 2.12 -6.95
CA ASN A 363 4.54 0.70 -6.64
C ASN A 363 3.79 -0.03 -7.77
N LEU A 364 4.53 -0.40 -8.81
CA LEU A 364 3.97 -1.02 -10.01
C LEU A 364 3.42 -2.40 -9.71
N THR A 365 2.15 -2.61 -10.04
CA THR A 365 1.40 -3.83 -9.77
C THR A 365 0.83 -4.39 -11.07
N VAL A 366 1.18 -5.62 -11.40
CA VAL A 366 0.59 -6.34 -12.52
C VAL A 366 -0.64 -7.10 -12.02
N LEU A 367 -1.82 -6.77 -12.54
CA LEU A 367 -3.03 -7.57 -12.35
C LEU A 367 -2.91 -8.82 -13.23
N TYR A 368 -2.45 -9.90 -12.63
CA TYR A 368 -1.97 -11.08 -13.33
C TYR A 368 -3.05 -12.13 -13.54
N SER A 369 -3.03 -12.73 -14.72
CA SER A 369 -3.75 -13.95 -15.07
C SER A 369 -2.87 -14.77 -16.00
N SER A 370 -2.91 -16.08 -15.90
CA SER A 370 -2.24 -16.99 -16.87
C SER A 370 -2.71 -16.75 -18.31
N ARG A 371 -3.91 -16.15 -18.49
CA ARG A 371 -4.53 -15.82 -19.78
C ARG A 371 -4.04 -14.49 -20.41
N LEU A 372 -3.19 -13.72 -19.74
CA LEU A 372 -2.59 -12.53 -20.31
C LEU A 372 -1.71 -12.86 -21.53
N PRO A 373 -1.54 -11.93 -22.49
CA PRO A 373 -0.67 -12.13 -23.63
C PRO A 373 0.74 -12.56 -23.22
N LYS A 374 1.26 -13.59 -23.91
CA LYS A 374 2.59 -14.16 -23.58
C LYS A 374 3.68 -13.10 -23.59
N HIS A 375 3.73 -12.25 -24.60
CA HIS A 375 4.74 -11.20 -24.72
C HIS A 375 4.72 -10.21 -23.54
N PHE A 376 3.53 -9.90 -23.00
CA PHE A 376 3.41 -9.05 -21.82
C PHE A 376 3.92 -9.76 -20.56
N LYS A 377 3.55 -11.04 -20.36
CA LYS A 377 4.03 -11.83 -19.22
C LYS A 377 5.55 -11.95 -19.25
N ASP A 378 6.12 -12.26 -20.41
CA ASP A 378 7.57 -12.36 -20.59
C ASP A 378 8.28 -11.03 -20.29
N TYR A 379 7.73 -9.92 -20.77
CA TYR A 379 8.29 -8.59 -20.51
C TYR A 379 8.23 -8.20 -19.04
N ALA A 380 7.10 -8.41 -18.39
CA ALA A 380 6.94 -8.15 -16.95
C ALA A 380 7.92 -9.01 -16.11
N ALA A 381 8.09 -10.30 -16.46
CA ALA A 381 9.04 -11.18 -15.81
C ALA A 381 10.48 -10.69 -16.02
N LYS A 382 10.87 -10.28 -17.23
CA LYS A 382 12.18 -9.67 -17.53
C LYS A 382 12.46 -8.48 -16.62
N ILE A 383 11.50 -7.54 -16.51
CA ILE A 383 11.65 -6.35 -15.67
C ILE A 383 11.72 -6.71 -14.17
N SER A 384 10.93 -7.69 -13.71
CA SER A 384 11.03 -8.18 -12.32
C SER A 384 12.40 -8.76 -12.00
N ILE A 385 12.95 -9.60 -12.90
CA ILE A 385 14.27 -10.22 -12.73
C ILE A 385 15.36 -9.15 -12.62
N SER A 386 15.28 -8.11 -13.45
CA SER A 386 16.33 -7.07 -13.52
C SER A 386 16.21 -6.00 -12.43
N THR A 387 15.01 -5.72 -11.89
CA THR A 387 14.79 -4.54 -11.05
C THR A 387 14.20 -4.81 -9.66
N SER A 388 13.55 -5.96 -9.44
CA SER A 388 12.76 -6.27 -8.22
C SER A 388 11.77 -5.14 -7.84
N SER A 389 11.23 -4.40 -8.83
CA SER A 389 10.38 -3.22 -8.60
C SER A 389 8.89 -3.48 -8.86
N ILE A 390 8.51 -4.68 -9.27
CA ILE A 390 7.13 -5.05 -9.64
C ILE A 390 6.57 -6.06 -8.65
N GLN A 391 5.26 -5.95 -8.36
CA GLN A 391 4.48 -7.00 -7.70
C GLN A 391 3.38 -7.53 -8.62
N TYR A 392 2.84 -8.67 -8.25
CA TYR A 392 1.79 -9.35 -9.01
C TYR A 392 0.60 -9.64 -8.10
N GLU A 393 -0.61 -9.40 -8.60
CA GLU A 393 -1.86 -9.74 -7.93
C GLU A 393 -2.77 -10.52 -8.85
N ASN A 394 -3.45 -11.52 -8.31
CA ASN A 394 -4.26 -12.45 -9.06
C ASN A 394 -5.60 -11.83 -9.48
N ASP A 395 -5.66 -11.35 -10.72
CA ASP A 395 -6.87 -10.78 -11.29
C ASP A 395 -8.05 -11.79 -11.32
N ASP A 396 -7.76 -13.09 -11.46
CA ASP A 396 -8.80 -14.11 -11.54
C ASP A 396 -9.53 -14.40 -10.22
N VAL A 397 -8.89 -14.13 -9.06
CA VAL A 397 -9.57 -14.21 -7.76
C VAL A 397 -10.17 -12.87 -7.33
N MET A 398 -9.62 -11.76 -7.83
CA MET A 398 -10.04 -10.41 -7.45
C MET A 398 -11.19 -9.88 -8.30
N ARG A 399 -11.12 -10.03 -9.63
CA ARG A 399 -12.12 -9.55 -10.58
C ARG A 399 -13.55 -10.04 -10.30
N PRO A 400 -13.81 -11.31 -9.90
CA PRO A 400 -15.16 -11.74 -9.55
C PRO A 400 -15.79 -10.98 -8.39
N ILE A 401 -14.98 -10.40 -7.50
CA ILE A 401 -15.43 -9.65 -6.31
C ILE A 401 -15.52 -8.16 -6.59
N TRP A 402 -14.52 -7.60 -7.27
CA TRP A 402 -14.33 -6.15 -7.43
C TRP A 402 -14.71 -5.62 -8.81
N GLY A 403 -15.12 -6.51 -9.75
CA GLY A 403 -15.32 -6.14 -11.15
C GLY A 403 -14.00 -5.97 -11.90
N ASP A 404 -14.02 -5.41 -13.11
CA ASP A 404 -12.85 -5.19 -13.96
C ASP A 404 -12.28 -3.77 -13.90
N ASP A 405 -12.83 -2.89 -13.07
CA ASP A 405 -12.34 -1.54 -12.84
C ASP A 405 -12.08 -1.30 -11.33
N TYR A 406 -11.04 -1.95 -10.83
CA TYR A 406 -10.59 -1.84 -9.46
C TYR A 406 -9.14 -1.35 -9.39
N SER A 407 -8.79 -0.79 -8.25
CA SER A 407 -7.45 -0.30 -7.91
C SER A 407 -6.94 -0.99 -6.66
N ILE A 408 -5.62 -0.99 -6.50
CA ILE A 408 -4.97 -1.47 -5.28
C ILE A 408 -4.68 -0.30 -4.36
N CYS A 409 -5.30 -0.31 -3.20
CA CYS A 409 -5.04 0.65 -2.15
C CYS A 409 -3.78 0.25 -1.38
N CYS A 410 -2.75 1.07 -1.39
CA CYS A 410 -1.51 0.83 -0.65
C CYS A 410 -0.71 -0.35 -1.24
N CYS A 411 -0.77 -1.50 -0.59
CA CYS A 411 0.09 -2.65 -0.89
C CYS A 411 -0.63 -3.72 -1.73
N VAL A 412 -1.75 -4.24 -1.20
CA VAL A 412 -2.42 -5.46 -1.70
C VAL A 412 -3.94 -5.44 -1.57
N SER A 413 -4.53 -4.33 -1.15
CA SER A 413 -5.98 -4.22 -0.90
C SER A 413 -6.70 -3.72 -2.14
N ALA A 414 -7.72 -4.43 -2.60
CA ALA A 414 -8.53 -3.95 -3.72
C ALA A 414 -9.67 -3.02 -3.28
N THR A 415 -10.04 -2.12 -4.19
CA THR A 415 -11.22 -1.26 -4.10
C THR A 415 -11.77 -0.96 -5.49
N GLN A 416 -13.08 -0.89 -5.66
CA GLN A 416 -13.67 -0.47 -6.95
C GLN A 416 -13.35 1.01 -7.18
N THR A 417 -12.66 1.29 -8.28
CA THR A 417 -12.18 2.64 -8.60
C THR A 417 -13.34 3.63 -8.73
N GLY A 418 -13.27 4.71 -7.95
CA GLY A 418 -14.29 5.75 -7.97
C GLY A 418 -15.63 5.41 -7.30
N LYS A 419 -15.79 4.22 -6.69
CA LYS A 419 -17.02 3.77 -6.04
C LYS A 419 -16.85 3.42 -4.58
N GLU A 420 -15.65 3.07 -4.18
CA GLU A 420 -15.35 2.58 -2.84
C GLU A 420 -14.20 3.36 -2.20
N MET A 421 -14.19 3.34 -0.88
CA MET A 421 -13.06 3.76 -0.07
C MET A 421 -12.81 2.76 1.04
N GLN A 422 -11.61 2.74 1.58
CA GLN A 422 -11.25 1.85 2.65
C GLN A 422 -10.81 2.62 3.90
N PHE A 423 -11.38 2.26 5.05
CA PHE A 423 -10.86 2.67 6.36
C PHE A 423 -9.63 1.83 6.70
N PHE A 424 -8.46 2.46 6.80
CA PHE A 424 -7.20 1.76 7.06
C PHE A 424 -7.13 1.20 8.48
N GLY A 425 -6.63 -0.02 8.62
CA GLY A 425 -6.82 -0.81 9.82
C GLY A 425 -5.61 -1.17 10.64
N ALA A 426 -4.38 -0.81 10.32
CA ALA A 426 -3.24 -1.27 11.15
C ALA A 426 -3.13 -2.82 11.26
N ARG A 427 -2.55 -3.33 12.37
CA ARG A 427 -2.36 -4.78 12.57
C ARG A 427 -2.59 -5.18 14.02
N ALA A 428 -3.29 -6.31 14.20
CA ALA A 428 -3.36 -7.04 15.47
C ALA A 428 -2.23 -8.08 15.52
N ASN A 429 -1.43 -8.06 16.58
CA ASN A 429 -0.35 -9.02 16.80
C ASN A 429 -0.89 -10.30 17.43
N LEU A 430 -1.26 -11.28 16.61
CA LEU A 430 -1.79 -12.56 17.08
C LEU A 430 -0.73 -13.42 17.78
N ALA A 431 0.56 -13.19 17.52
CA ALA A 431 1.63 -13.86 18.23
C ALA A 431 1.66 -13.44 19.72
N LYS A 432 1.47 -12.14 20.01
CA LYS A 432 1.29 -11.68 21.40
C LYS A 432 -0.02 -12.19 21.99
N CYS A 433 -1.11 -12.20 21.25
CA CYS A 433 -2.38 -12.75 21.68
C CYS A 433 -2.25 -14.21 22.14
N LEU A 434 -1.48 -15.03 21.38
CA LEU A 434 -1.16 -16.41 21.75
C LEU A 434 -0.40 -16.47 23.10
N THR A 435 0.63 -15.64 23.28
CA THR A 435 1.38 -15.63 24.55
C THR A 435 0.51 -15.16 25.72
N TYR A 436 -0.43 -14.25 25.48
CA TYR A 436 -1.41 -13.82 26.52
C TYR A 436 -2.36 -14.96 26.92
N ALA A 437 -2.75 -15.82 25.98
CA ALA A 437 -3.56 -17.01 26.31
C ALA A 437 -2.83 -17.97 27.29
N ILE A 438 -1.51 -18.00 27.23
CA ILE A 438 -0.68 -18.83 28.17
C ILE A 438 -0.43 -18.10 29.49
N SER A 439 -0.17 -16.80 29.45
CA SER A 439 0.21 -15.99 30.62
C SER A 439 -0.98 -15.43 31.42
N GLY A 440 -2.23 -15.62 30.94
CA GLY A 440 -3.42 -15.02 31.55
C GLY A 440 -3.58 -13.53 31.28
N GLY A 441 -3.17 -13.06 30.09
CA GLY A 441 -3.32 -11.68 29.63
C GLY A 441 -2.18 -10.74 30.03
N VAL A 442 -1.12 -11.26 30.65
CA VAL A 442 0.04 -10.45 31.06
C VAL A 442 1.07 -10.35 29.93
N ASP A 443 1.51 -9.15 29.64
CA ASP A 443 2.52 -8.89 28.62
C ASP A 443 3.90 -9.40 29.02
N SER A 444 4.58 -10.08 28.12
CA SER A 444 5.89 -10.71 28.41
C SER A 444 7.02 -9.70 28.63
N LYS A 445 6.91 -8.50 28.07
CA LYS A 445 7.96 -7.47 28.11
C LYS A 445 7.73 -6.44 29.20
N THR A 446 6.53 -5.89 29.29
CA THR A 446 6.18 -4.85 30.28
C THR A 446 5.72 -5.41 31.60
N ARG A 447 5.27 -6.67 31.63
CA ARG A 447 4.63 -7.35 32.78
C ARG A 447 3.31 -6.71 33.22
N GLU A 448 2.73 -5.87 32.37
CA GLU A 448 1.42 -5.29 32.58
C GLU A 448 0.30 -6.28 32.26
N GLN A 449 -0.81 -6.21 32.99
CA GLN A 449 -2.06 -6.90 32.62
C GLN A 449 -2.70 -6.17 31.47
N CYS A 450 -2.38 -6.57 30.24
CA CYS A 450 -2.87 -5.92 29.03
C CYS A 450 -4.16 -6.54 28.48
N GLY A 451 -4.20 -7.87 28.43
CA GLY A 451 -5.40 -8.62 28.07
C GLY A 451 -6.31 -8.90 29.28
N PRO A 452 -7.51 -9.48 29.04
CA PRO A 452 -8.37 -9.93 30.12
C PRO A 452 -7.61 -10.84 31.10
N ALA A 453 -7.86 -10.66 32.40
CA ALA A 453 -7.25 -11.49 33.45
C ALA A 453 -7.91 -12.87 33.45
N TYR A 454 -7.38 -13.78 32.69
CA TYR A 454 -7.71 -15.20 32.75
C TYR A 454 -6.76 -15.94 33.68
N ARG A 455 -7.23 -17.09 34.16
CA ARG A 455 -6.35 -18.01 34.86
C ARG A 455 -5.25 -18.46 33.86
N PRO A 456 -3.96 -18.23 34.15
CA PRO A 456 -2.87 -18.67 33.27
C PRO A 456 -2.83 -20.20 33.21
N ILE A 457 -2.09 -20.74 32.24
CA ILE A 457 -1.76 -22.17 32.23
C ILE A 457 -0.79 -22.42 33.38
N GLU A 458 -1.22 -23.19 34.42
CA GLU A 458 -0.43 -23.44 35.62
C GLU A 458 0.52 -24.64 35.46
N GLY A 459 0.20 -25.58 34.57
CA GLY A 459 1.01 -26.77 34.32
C GLY A 459 2.36 -26.44 33.66
N ASP A 460 3.30 -27.38 33.74
CA ASP A 460 4.62 -27.26 33.10
C ASP A 460 4.60 -27.62 31.62
N VAL A 461 3.47 -28.04 31.08
CA VAL A 461 3.28 -28.41 29.66
C VAL A 461 2.03 -27.74 29.13
N VAL A 462 2.14 -27.12 27.99
CA VAL A 462 0.98 -26.60 27.25
C VAL A 462 0.28 -27.74 26.54
N THR A 463 -0.98 -28.00 26.88
CA THR A 463 -1.80 -28.98 26.18
C THR A 463 -2.76 -28.29 25.22
N TYR A 464 -3.09 -28.95 24.11
CA TYR A 464 -3.99 -28.40 23.07
C TYR A 464 -5.38 -28.07 23.66
N ASP A 465 -5.95 -29.00 24.44
CA ASP A 465 -7.31 -28.86 24.97
C ASP A 465 -7.41 -27.74 26.02
N GLU A 466 -6.34 -27.47 26.78
CA GLU A 466 -6.30 -26.37 27.75
C GLU A 466 -6.03 -25.02 27.06
N PHE A 467 -5.16 -25.00 26.07
CA PHE A 467 -4.72 -23.79 25.38
C PHE A 467 -5.80 -23.20 24.46
N MET A 468 -6.42 -24.02 23.60
CA MET A 468 -7.31 -23.54 22.53
C MET A 468 -8.49 -22.71 23.04
N PRO A 469 -9.23 -23.09 24.08
CA PRO A 469 -10.31 -22.24 24.60
C PRO A 469 -9.81 -20.87 25.07
N ARG A 470 -8.67 -20.80 25.75
CA ARG A 470 -8.07 -19.54 26.21
C ARG A 470 -7.63 -18.65 25.02
N PHE A 471 -7.07 -19.25 23.99
CA PHE A 471 -6.66 -18.52 22.82
C PHE A 471 -7.87 -17.98 22.03
N MET A 472 -8.95 -18.74 21.94
CA MET A 472 -10.20 -18.29 21.35
C MET A 472 -10.78 -17.07 22.10
N ASP A 473 -10.82 -17.11 23.43
CA ASP A 473 -11.30 -16.00 24.24
C ASP A 473 -10.42 -14.74 24.10
N MET A 474 -9.08 -14.91 24.07
CA MET A 474 -8.15 -13.79 23.85
C MET A 474 -8.29 -13.19 22.44
N MET A 475 -8.52 -14.00 21.40
CA MET A 475 -8.78 -13.48 20.04
C MET A 475 -10.11 -12.74 19.96
N GLU A 476 -11.16 -13.21 20.62
CA GLU A 476 -12.47 -12.52 20.67
C GLU A 476 -12.35 -11.16 21.35
N TRP A 477 -11.67 -11.08 22.48
CA TRP A 477 -11.37 -9.82 23.16
C TRP A 477 -10.58 -8.87 22.23
N LEU A 478 -9.50 -9.38 21.61
CA LEU A 478 -8.65 -8.57 20.74
C LEU A 478 -9.42 -8.04 19.54
N ALA A 479 -10.30 -8.84 18.93
CA ALA A 479 -11.15 -8.42 17.83
C ALA A 479 -12.05 -7.24 18.25
N GLY A 480 -12.64 -7.29 19.45
CA GLY A 480 -13.51 -6.22 19.97
C GLY A 480 -12.77 -4.92 20.22
N VAL A 481 -11.65 -4.95 20.97
CA VAL A 481 -10.88 -3.74 21.25
C VAL A 481 -10.26 -3.16 19.98
N TYR A 482 -9.87 -4.00 19.01
CA TYR A 482 -9.33 -3.59 17.73
C TYR A 482 -10.34 -2.81 16.90
N VAL A 483 -11.54 -3.37 16.69
CA VAL A 483 -12.61 -2.70 15.94
C VAL A 483 -13.02 -1.40 16.61
N ASN A 484 -13.19 -1.39 17.94
CA ASN A 484 -13.58 -0.18 18.68
C ASN A 484 -12.51 0.92 18.59
N THR A 485 -11.23 0.56 18.64
CA THR A 485 -10.13 1.52 18.48
C THR A 485 -10.15 2.16 17.09
N LEU A 486 -10.34 1.37 16.04
CA LEU A 486 -10.44 1.88 14.68
C LEU A 486 -11.70 2.71 14.45
N ASN A 487 -12.84 2.34 15.01
CA ASN A 487 -14.08 3.13 14.94
C ASN A 487 -13.85 4.57 15.45
N LEU A 488 -13.19 4.69 16.60
CA LEU A 488 -12.86 5.99 17.20
C LEU A 488 -11.93 6.79 16.29
N ILE A 489 -10.86 6.17 15.77
CA ILE A 489 -9.89 6.83 14.91
C ILE A 489 -10.57 7.36 13.63
N HIS A 490 -11.37 6.54 12.95
CA HIS A 490 -12.02 6.94 11.69
C HIS A 490 -13.10 8.00 11.89
N TYR A 491 -13.80 7.97 13.03
CA TYR A 491 -14.68 9.06 13.40
C TYR A 491 -13.92 10.40 13.54
N MET A 492 -12.74 10.39 14.16
CA MET A 492 -11.94 11.59 14.35
C MET A 492 -11.33 12.12 13.05
N HIS A 493 -11.01 11.23 12.11
CA HIS A 493 -10.64 11.64 10.75
C HIS A 493 -11.77 12.39 10.05
N ASP A 494 -12.97 11.82 10.00
CA ASP A 494 -14.12 12.47 9.37
C ASP A 494 -14.46 13.81 10.04
N LYS A 495 -14.26 13.91 11.35
CA LYS A 495 -14.63 15.11 12.12
C LYS A 495 -13.64 16.27 11.95
N TYR A 496 -12.34 15.98 11.96
CA TYR A 496 -11.30 17.02 12.02
C TYR A 496 -10.52 17.16 10.72
N PHE A 497 -10.53 16.15 9.88
CA PHE A 497 -9.88 16.21 8.59
C PHE A 497 -10.51 15.26 7.57
N TYR A 498 -11.49 15.77 6.85
CA TYR A 498 -12.16 15.06 5.77
C TYR A 498 -11.36 15.17 4.47
N GLU A 499 -11.12 14.04 3.79
CA GLU A 499 -10.28 13.98 2.58
C GLU A 499 -11.05 14.41 1.32
N ALA A 500 -11.48 15.67 1.30
CA ALA A 500 -12.41 16.21 0.30
C ALA A 500 -11.89 16.13 -1.14
N ALA A 501 -10.58 16.27 -1.37
CA ALA A 501 -10.00 16.25 -2.71
C ALA A 501 -10.12 14.88 -3.39
N GLU A 502 -9.86 13.80 -2.66
CA GLU A 502 -9.98 12.43 -3.18
C GLU A 502 -11.44 12.01 -3.28
N LEU A 503 -12.25 12.30 -2.25
CA LEU A 503 -13.66 11.95 -2.21
C LEU A 503 -14.51 12.75 -3.21
N ALA A 504 -14.03 13.90 -3.68
CA ALA A 504 -14.63 14.62 -4.82
C ALA A 504 -14.55 13.83 -6.13
N LEU A 505 -13.58 12.93 -6.25
CA LEU A 505 -13.35 12.08 -7.43
C LEU A 505 -13.91 10.65 -7.26
N ILE A 506 -14.77 10.44 -6.25
CA ILE A 506 -15.49 9.20 -5.99
C ILE A 506 -16.99 9.47 -6.08
N ASP A 507 -17.79 8.44 -6.34
CA ASP A 507 -19.25 8.53 -6.32
C ASP A 507 -19.74 8.98 -4.94
N THR A 508 -20.86 9.69 -4.90
CA THR A 508 -21.42 10.18 -3.63
C THR A 508 -21.97 9.05 -2.76
N ASP A 509 -22.53 8.02 -3.38
CA ASP A 509 -22.93 6.77 -2.71
C ASP A 509 -21.70 5.84 -2.61
N VAL A 510 -20.91 6.02 -1.57
CA VAL A 510 -19.64 5.34 -1.34
C VAL A 510 -19.85 4.06 -0.54
N ARG A 511 -19.50 2.90 -1.13
CA ARG A 511 -19.32 1.67 -0.35
C ARG A 511 -18.01 1.78 0.44
N ARG A 512 -18.07 1.44 1.72
CA ARG A 512 -16.91 1.52 2.63
C ARG A 512 -16.50 0.15 3.10
N THR A 513 -15.21 -0.17 2.97
CA THR A 513 -14.61 -1.34 3.61
C THR A 513 -13.86 -0.90 4.87
N PHE A 514 -13.75 -1.81 5.84
CA PHE A 514 -13.12 -1.59 7.13
C PHE A 514 -11.95 -2.57 7.25
N ALA A 515 -10.75 -2.08 6.92
CA ALA A 515 -9.58 -2.92 6.91
C ALA A 515 -9.15 -3.29 8.33
N THR A 516 -8.82 -4.54 8.51
CA THR A 516 -8.08 -5.06 9.65
C THR A 516 -6.85 -5.82 9.17
N GLY A 517 -6.02 -6.33 10.06
CA GLY A 517 -4.84 -7.07 9.62
C GLY A 517 -4.22 -7.90 10.73
N ILE A 518 -3.54 -8.97 10.32
CA ILE A 518 -2.90 -9.95 11.18
C ILE A 518 -1.38 -9.82 11.05
N ALA A 519 -0.69 -9.75 12.19
CA ALA A 519 0.76 -9.92 12.30
C ALA A 519 1.09 -11.20 13.08
N GLY A 520 2.19 -11.86 12.72
CA GLY A 520 2.66 -13.10 13.37
C GLY A 520 1.91 -14.35 12.92
N PHE A 521 1.26 -14.32 11.78
CA PHE A 521 0.38 -15.38 11.28
C PHE A 521 1.03 -16.76 11.30
N SER A 522 2.14 -16.95 10.58
CA SER A 522 2.83 -18.24 10.47
C SER A 522 3.41 -18.74 11.80
N HIS A 523 3.90 -17.84 12.65
CA HIS A 523 4.37 -18.21 13.99
C HIS A 523 3.25 -18.70 14.89
N VAL A 524 2.04 -18.16 14.78
CA VAL A 524 0.86 -18.66 15.47
C VAL A 524 0.47 -20.03 14.95
N VAL A 525 0.47 -20.23 13.63
CA VAL A 525 0.18 -21.54 12.99
C VAL A 525 1.16 -22.60 13.50
N ASP A 526 2.46 -22.30 13.42
CA ASP A 526 3.52 -23.23 13.84
C ASP A 526 3.49 -23.50 15.35
N SER A 527 3.15 -22.49 16.18
CA SER A 527 2.99 -22.66 17.61
C SER A 527 1.81 -23.55 17.97
N ILE A 528 0.65 -23.39 17.30
CA ILE A 528 -0.50 -24.27 17.48
C ILE A 528 -0.16 -25.70 17.05
N SER A 529 0.55 -25.84 15.90
CA SER A 529 1.05 -27.13 15.43
C SER A 529 1.99 -27.79 16.44
N ALA A 530 2.94 -27.05 17.02
CA ALA A 530 3.82 -27.54 18.06
C ALA A 530 3.06 -28.02 19.30
N ILE A 531 2.07 -27.25 19.77
CA ILE A 531 1.21 -27.61 20.91
C ILE A 531 0.38 -28.88 20.60
N LYS A 532 -0.04 -29.05 19.34
CA LYS A 532 -0.89 -30.19 18.94
C LYS A 532 -0.12 -31.48 18.69
N TYR A 533 1.07 -31.40 18.10
CA TYR A 533 1.79 -32.56 17.58
C TYR A 533 3.11 -32.86 18.31
N ALA A 534 3.61 -31.94 19.12
CA ALA A 534 4.81 -32.10 19.91
C ALA A 534 4.53 -31.89 21.41
N LYS A 535 5.56 -31.88 22.26
CA LYS A 535 5.43 -31.57 23.67
C LYS A 535 6.07 -30.20 23.94
N VAL A 536 5.27 -29.23 24.34
CA VAL A 536 5.70 -27.87 24.64
C VAL A 536 5.81 -27.70 26.16
N ASN A 537 7.04 -27.67 26.67
CA ASN A 537 7.32 -27.45 28.08
C ASN A 537 7.46 -25.94 28.37
N ILE A 538 6.91 -25.46 29.47
CA ILE A 538 6.99 -24.07 29.91
C ILE A 538 8.16 -23.92 30.90
N ILE A 539 9.04 -22.97 30.65
CA ILE A 539 10.06 -22.53 31.61
C ILE A 539 9.58 -21.21 32.19
N ARG A 540 9.58 -21.17 33.56
CA ARG A 540 9.07 -20.03 34.34
C ARG A 540 10.17 -19.31 35.06
N ASP A 541 9.99 -18.02 35.32
CA ASP A 541 10.83 -17.26 36.24
C ASP A 541 10.43 -17.48 37.72
N GLU A 542 11.13 -16.81 38.61
CA GLU A 542 10.90 -16.90 40.08
C GLU A 542 9.49 -16.45 40.50
N THR A 543 8.78 -15.68 39.64
CA THR A 543 7.40 -15.23 39.87
C THR A 543 6.36 -16.23 39.37
N GLY A 544 6.80 -17.29 38.68
CA GLY A 544 5.94 -18.26 38.02
C GLY A 544 5.48 -17.81 36.61
N PHE A 545 6.01 -16.71 36.07
CA PHE A 545 5.66 -16.22 34.77
C PHE A 545 6.36 -17.02 33.67
N PRO A 546 5.63 -17.40 32.55
CA PRO A 546 6.22 -18.09 31.41
C PRO A 546 7.25 -17.21 30.68
N ILE A 547 8.52 -17.59 30.66
CA ILE A 547 9.60 -16.84 30.02
C ILE A 547 10.17 -17.53 28.80
N GLU A 548 10.04 -18.85 28.69
CA GLU A 548 10.58 -19.62 27.57
C GLU A 548 9.74 -20.88 27.33
N PHE A 549 9.77 -21.40 26.12
CA PHE A 549 9.13 -22.65 25.72
C PHE A 549 10.16 -23.59 25.13
N LYS A 550 10.20 -24.82 25.65
CA LYS A 550 11.03 -25.89 25.10
C LYS A 550 10.15 -26.93 24.44
N THR A 551 10.21 -26.99 23.11
CA THR A 551 9.42 -27.94 22.32
C THR A 551 10.25 -29.19 22.04
N GLU A 552 9.72 -30.35 22.42
CA GLU A 552 10.31 -31.66 22.23
C GLU A 552 9.50 -32.49 21.24
N GLY A 553 10.16 -33.01 20.19
CA GLY A 553 9.55 -33.74 19.10
C GLY A 553 9.36 -32.90 17.85
N ASP A 554 9.10 -33.57 16.73
CA ASP A 554 8.85 -32.92 15.45
C ASP A 554 7.38 -32.57 15.29
N PHE A 555 7.10 -31.48 14.59
CA PHE A 555 5.76 -31.04 14.26
C PHE A 555 5.71 -30.46 12.84
N PRO A 556 4.57 -30.57 12.12
CA PRO A 556 4.43 -30.00 10.80
C PRO A 556 4.49 -28.47 10.87
N ARG A 557 5.21 -27.86 9.92
CA ARG A 557 5.38 -26.41 9.83
C ARG A 557 4.72 -25.88 8.55
N TYR A 558 4.10 -24.73 8.65
CA TYR A 558 3.53 -24.01 7.53
C TYR A 558 4.61 -23.65 6.48
N GLY A 559 4.26 -23.75 5.20
CA GLY A 559 5.16 -23.49 4.08
C GLY A 559 5.84 -24.72 3.49
N ASN A 560 5.34 -25.92 3.78
CA ASN A 560 5.85 -27.20 3.29
C ASN A 560 4.82 -28.05 2.53
N ASP A 561 3.69 -27.47 2.17
CA ASP A 561 2.55 -28.14 1.53
C ASP A 561 2.03 -29.33 2.37
N ASP A 562 2.03 -29.17 3.70
CA ASP A 562 1.54 -30.17 4.66
C ASP A 562 0.18 -29.71 5.22
N ASP A 563 -0.88 -30.42 4.85
CA ASP A 563 -2.25 -30.08 5.24
C ASP A 563 -2.45 -30.01 6.76
N ARG A 564 -1.64 -30.71 7.56
CA ARG A 564 -1.72 -30.66 9.03
C ARG A 564 -1.40 -29.27 9.59
N ALA A 565 -0.50 -28.52 8.93
CA ALA A 565 -0.16 -27.14 9.27
C ALA A 565 -1.04 -26.15 8.47
N ASP A 566 -1.24 -26.41 7.18
CA ASP A 566 -1.99 -25.51 6.29
C ASP A 566 -3.46 -25.40 6.69
N ASP A 567 -4.09 -26.48 7.20
CA ASP A 567 -5.45 -26.45 7.77
C ASP A 567 -5.55 -25.55 9.01
N ILE A 568 -4.49 -25.51 9.85
CA ILE A 568 -4.43 -24.59 10.99
C ILE A 568 -4.36 -23.13 10.49
N ALA A 569 -3.62 -22.87 9.41
CA ALA A 569 -3.53 -21.55 8.81
C ALA A 569 -4.89 -21.08 8.27
N VAL A 570 -5.57 -21.91 7.52
CA VAL A 570 -6.93 -21.64 7.02
C VAL A 570 -7.92 -21.43 8.16
N TRP A 571 -7.87 -22.27 9.20
CA TRP A 571 -8.71 -22.14 10.40
C TRP A 571 -8.46 -20.80 11.12
N LEU A 572 -7.22 -20.42 11.33
CA LEU A 572 -6.84 -19.18 12.02
C LEU A 572 -7.41 -17.95 11.31
N LEU A 573 -7.19 -17.87 9.99
CA LEU A 573 -7.70 -16.77 9.18
C LEU A 573 -9.23 -16.66 9.26
N LYS A 574 -9.94 -17.77 9.01
CA LYS A 574 -11.41 -17.82 9.05
C LYS A 574 -11.95 -17.43 10.42
N THR A 575 -11.35 -17.97 11.47
CA THR A 575 -11.79 -17.76 12.85
C THR A 575 -11.64 -16.30 13.25
N PHE A 576 -10.47 -15.70 13.07
CA PHE A 576 -10.24 -14.31 13.45
C PHE A 576 -11.10 -13.35 12.62
N MET A 577 -11.23 -13.57 11.32
CA MET A 577 -12.10 -12.74 10.48
C MET A 577 -13.58 -12.83 10.91
N ASN A 578 -14.06 -14.02 11.27
CA ASN A 578 -15.42 -14.18 11.78
C ASN A 578 -15.63 -13.50 13.14
N MET A 579 -14.60 -13.41 13.98
CA MET A 579 -14.65 -12.64 15.24
C MET A 579 -14.76 -11.14 14.94
N ILE A 580 -13.96 -10.61 14.01
CA ILE A 580 -14.05 -9.20 13.58
C ILE A 580 -15.46 -8.86 13.07
N ARG A 581 -16.06 -9.74 12.27
CA ARG A 581 -17.41 -9.55 11.68
C ARG A 581 -18.55 -9.44 12.71
N LYS A 582 -18.34 -9.84 13.95
CA LYS A 582 -19.36 -9.72 15.02
C LYS A 582 -19.54 -8.30 15.55
N HIS A 583 -18.58 -7.42 15.30
CA HIS A 583 -18.53 -6.08 15.89
C HIS A 583 -19.07 -5.02 14.93
N HIS A 584 -19.74 -4.00 15.50
CA HIS A 584 -20.19 -2.84 14.75
C HIS A 584 -18.98 -2.03 14.25
N THR A 585 -18.98 -1.71 12.97
CA THR A 585 -17.95 -0.89 12.31
C THR A 585 -18.45 0.52 12.03
N TYR A 586 -17.56 1.49 12.07
CA TYR A 586 -17.88 2.88 11.79
C TYR A 586 -18.55 3.05 10.41
N ARG A 587 -19.67 3.79 10.37
CA ARG A 587 -20.51 4.01 9.18
C ARG A 587 -21.00 2.70 8.51
N ASN A 588 -21.19 1.65 9.28
CA ASN A 588 -21.59 0.32 8.80
C ASN A 588 -20.72 -0.21 7.67
N SER A 589 -19.43 0.11 7.70
CA SER A 589 -18.46 -0.35 6.70
C SER A 589 -18.25 -1.86 6.77
N GLU A 590 -17.98 -2.49 5.62
CA GLU A 590 -17.78 -3.93 5.53
C GLU A 590 -16.39 -4.33 6.04
N PRO A 591 -16.29 -5.16 7.09
CA PRO A 591 -14.99 -5.55 7.61
C PRO A 591 -14.24 -6.47 6.65
N THR A 592 -12.95 -6.15 6.44
CA THR A 592 -11.98 -6.96 5.70
C THR A 592 -10.77 -7.25 6.58
N THR A 593 -9.93 -8.21 6.21
CA THR A 593 -8.65 -8.44 6.89
C THR A 593 -7.53 -8.73 5.90
N SER A 594 -6.31 -8.50 6.32
CA SER A 594 -5.10 -8.83 5.58
C SER A 594 -4.15 -9.70 6.39
N ILE A 595 -3.33 -10.47 5.68
CA ILE A 595 -2.12 -11.08 6.21
C ILE A 595 -0.94 -10.34 5.59
N LEU A 596 -0.56 -9.24 6.22
CA LEU A 596 0.44 -8.30 5.70
C LEU A 596 1.12 -7.57 6.85
N THR A 597 2.45 -7.48 6.85
CA THR A 597 3.20 -6.82 7.92
C THR A 597 4.03 -5.63 7.46
N ILE A 598 4.25 -5.46 6.16
CA ILE A 598 5.26 -4.51 5.64
C ILE A 598 6.63 -4.74 6.33
N THR A 599 7.45 -3.71 6.57
CA THR A 599 8.69 -3.81 7.36
C THR A 599 8.46 -3.81 8.87
N SER A 600 7.21 -3.63 9.29
CA SER A 600 6.84 -3.61 10.72
C SER A 600 6.97 -4.98 11.41
N ASN A 601 7.16 -6.07 10.66
CA ASN A 601 7.42 -7.40 11.21
C ASN A 601 8.59 -7.41 12.21
N VAL A 602 9.63 -6.60 11.98
CA VAL A 602 10.76 -6.41 12.89
C VAL A 602 10.30 -5.77 14.21
N VAL A 603 9.50 -4.69 14.11
CA VAL A 603 8.96 -3.98 15.28
C VAL A 603 8.01 -4.89 16.07
N TYR A 604 7.10 -5.59 15.41
CA TYR A 604 6.20 -6.53 16.08
C TYR A 604 6.98 -7.61 16.83
N GLY A 605 8.01 -8.18 16.20
CA GLY A 605 8.88 -9.17 16.81
C GLY A 605 9.61 -8.66 18.04
N LYS A 606 10.12 -7.43 17.99
CA LYS A 606 10.84 -6.76 19.08
C LYS A 606 10.01 -6.67 20.37
N PHE A 607 8.69 -6.57 20.25
CA PHE A 607 7.75 -6.51 21.37
C PHE A 607 7.07 -7.85 21.69
N THR A 608 7.42 -8.93 21.01
CA THR A 608 6.85 -10.28 21.25
C THR A 608 7.84 -11.17 21.98
N GLY A 609 7.38 -11.87 23.02
CA GLY A 609 8.15 -12.81 23.83
C GLY A 609 8.52 -14.10 23.07
N ASN A 610 9.12 -15.06 23.78
CA ASN A 610 9.36 -16.40 23.25
C ASN A 610 8.04 -17.08 22.86
N MET A 611 8.08 -17.95 21.86
CA MET A 611 6.90 -18.65 21.35
C MET A 611 7.10 -20.18 21.28
N PRO A 612 6.00 -20.96 21.36
CA PRO A 612 6.06 -22.42 21.31
C PRO A 612 6.68 -23.03 20.04
N ASP A 613 6.64 -22.33 18.89
CA ASP A 613 7.29 -22.74 17.65
C ASP A 613 8.82 -22.71 17.70
N GLY A 614 9.40 -22.18 18.78
CA GLY A 614 10.83 -22.02 18.99
C GLY A 614 11.36 -20.62 18.66
N ARG A 615 10.50 -19.68 18.25
CA ARG A 615 10.92 -18.30 17.99
C ARG A 615 11.37 -17.61 19.29
N PRO A 616 12.59 -17.06 19.34
CA PRO A 616 13.10 -16.37 20.54
C PRO A 616 12.48 -14.98 20.70
N ALA A 617 12.40 -14.50 21.94
CA ALA A 617 11.92 -13.16 22.26
C ALA A 617 12.72 -12.09 21.51
N GLY A 618 12.01 -11.11 20.95
CA GLY A 618 12.61 -9.98 20.24
C GLY A 618 13.01 -10.25 18.80
N ALA A 619 13.06 -11.50 18.34
CA ALA A 619 13.33 -11.81 16.94
C ALA A 619 12.21 -11.27 16.02
N PRO A 620 12.49 -10.88 14.78
CA PRO A 620 11.46 -10.49 13.81
C PRO A 620 10.39 -11.57 13.66
N LEU A 621 9.13 -11.14 13.43
CA LEU A 621 8.08 -12.05 12.95
C LEU A 621 8.26 -12.28 11.46
N ALA A 622 7.77 -13.40 10.93
CA ALA A 622 7.75 -13.62 9.49
C ALA A 622 6.90 -12.55 8.77
N PRO A 623 7.31 -12.06 7.61
CA PRO A 623 6.57 -11.01 6.90
C PRO A 623 5.32 -11.58 6.22
N GLY A 624 4.18 -10.92 6.43
CA GLY A 624 2.91 -11.30 5.78
C GLY A 624 2.53 -12.75 6.00
N ALA A 625 2.21 -13.42 4.91
CA ALA A 625 1.85 -14.85 4.87
C ALA A 625 3.05 -15.77 4.59
N ASN A 626 4.27 -15.23 4.60
CA ASN A 626 5.46 -16.05 4.45
C ASN A 626 5.60 -17.03 5.63
N PRO A 627 6.15 -18.23 5.38
CA PRO A 627 6.49 -19.17 6.44
C PRO A 627 7.45 -18.58 7.48
N SER A 628 7.44 -19.13 8.68
CA SER A 628 8.39 -18.79 9.75
C SER A 628 9.83 -19.05 9.32
N TYR A 629 10.78 -18.26 9.83
CA TYR A 629 12.18 -18.41 9.47
C TYR A 629 12.70 -19.84 9.74
N GLY A 630 13.26 -20.48 8.72
CA GLY A 630 13.75 -21.85 8.79
C GLY A 630 12.68 -22.94 8.72
N ALA A 631 11.39 -22.58 8.59
CA ALA A 631 10.29 -23.56 8.47
C ALA A 631 10.26 -24.23 7.08
N GLU A 632 10.60 -23.48 6.03
CA GLU A 632 10.58 -23.96 4.65
C GLU A 632 11.69 -24.98 4.39
N GLN A 633 11.33 -26.22 4.16
CA GLN A 633 12.27 -27.32 3.91
C GLN A 633 12.06 -27.99 2.55
N ASN A 634 10.86 -27.88 1.98
CA ASN A 634 10.42 -28.60 0.79
C ASN A 634 10.53 -27.78 -0.52
N GLY A 635 11.25 -26.62 -0.49
CA GLY A 635 11.51 -25.79 -1.67
C GLY A 635 10.42 -24.76 -1.95
N LEU A 636 10.65 -23.95 -3.00
CA LEU A 636 9.81 -22.81 -3.37
C LEU A 636 8.34 -23.22 -3.66
N LEU A 637 8.15 -24.27 -4.45
CA LEU A 637 6.80 -24.66 -4.87
C LEU A 637 5.94 -25.13 -3.69
N ALA A 638 6.52 -25.81 -2.70
CA ALA A 638 5.79 -26.21 -1.49
C ALA A 638 5.39 -24.98 -0.66
N SER A 639 6.27 -24.00 -0.52
CA SER A 639 5.98 -22.74 0.16
C SER A 639 4.84 -21.98 -0.51
N LEU A 640 4.88 -21.87 -1.84
CA LEU A 640 3.82 -21.25 -2.64
C LEU A 640 2.49 -22.01 -2.51
N ASN A 641 2.51 -23.35 -2.54
CA ASN A 641 1.31 -24.16 -2.40
C ASN A 641 0.62 -23.95 -1.04
N SER A 642 1.37 -23.91 0.06
CA SER A 642 0.80 -23.62 1.39
C SER A 642 0.09 -22.25 1.41
N THR A 643 0.70 -21.23 0.84
CA THR A 643 0.11 -19.89 0.78
C THR A 643 -1.11 -19.83 -0.12
N ALA A 644 -1.12 -20.58 -1.24
CA ALA A 644 -2.25 -20.64 -2.17
C ALA A 644 -3.52 -21.28 -1.58
N LYS A 645 -3.41 -22.05 -0.49
CA LYS A 645 -4.57 -22.63 0.22
C LYS A 645 -5.34 -21.61 1.07
N LEU A 646 -4.77 -20.42 1.34
CA LEU A 646 -5.43 -19.39 2.13
C LEU A 646 -6.60 -18.78 1.35
N PRO A 647 -7.82 -18.81 1.89
CA PRO A 647 -9.01 -18.37 1.16
C PRO A 647 -9.08 -16.84 1.10
N TYR A 648 -8.98 -16.28 -0.10
CA TYR A 648 -8.99 -14.82 -0.33
C TYR A 648 -10.29 -14.16 0.16
N GLU A 649 -11.44 -14.82 0.08
CA GLU A 649 -12.73 -14.30 0.55
C GLU A 649 -12.78 -14.01 2.08
N TYR A 650 -11.82 -14.53 2.84
CA TYR A 650 -11.62 -14.20 4.25
C TYR A 650 -10.50 -13.19 4.49
N ALA A 651 -9.76 -12.81 3.45
CA ALA A 651 -8.66 -11.87 3.52
C ALA A 651 -8.72 -10.84 2.38
N LEU A 652 -9.88 -10.19 2.21
CA LEU A 652 -10.13 -9.23 1.12
C LEU A 652 -9.24 -7.97 1.16
N ASP A 653 -8.57 -7.74 2.28
CA ASP A 653 -7.54 -6.70 2.43
C ASP A 653 -6.13 -7.20 2.05
N GLY A 654 -6.03 -8.46 1.57
CA GLY A 654 -4.89 -9.03 0.88
C GLY A 654 -4.04 -10.02 1.69
N ILE A 655 -3.38 -10.91 0.95
CA ILE A 655 -2.46 -11.94 1.47
C ILE A 655 -1.09 -11.72 0.85
N SER A 656 -0.18 -11.09 1.59
CA SER A 656 1.15 -10.75 1.08
C SER A 656 2.10 -11.95 1.15
N ASN A 657 2.67 -12.31 0.01
CA ASN A 657 3.73 -13.31 -0.10
C ASN A 657 4.95 -12.70 -0.83
N THR A 658 6.15 -12.86 -0.28
CA THR A 658 7.39 -12.33 -0.84
C THR A 658 8.41 -13.45 -0.96
N GLN A 659 8.87 -13.73 -2.17
CA GLN A 659 9.85 -14.76 -2.44
C GLN A 659 11.16 -14.15 -2.96
N THR A 660 12.27 -14.65 -2.45
CA THR A 660 13.61 -14.36 -2.98
C THR A 660 14.14 -15.61 -3.66
N ILE A 661 14.48 -15.49 -4.94
CA ILE A 661 14.90 -16.61 -5.79
C ILE A 661 16.30 -16.32 -6.31
N SER A 662 17.20 -17.28 -6.17
CA SER A 662 18.53 -17.17 -6.81
C SER A 662 18.37 -17.16 -8.33
N PRO A 663 19.09 -16.30 -9.07
CA PRO A 663 19.04 -16.31 -10.53
C PRO A 663 19.29 -17.70 -11.15
N ASP A 664 20.18 -18.49 -10.56
CA ASP A 664 20.52 -19.84 -11.05
C ASP A 664 19.38 -20.86 -10.87
N ALA A 665 18.49 -20.63 -9.88
CA ALA A 665 17.29 -21.47 -9.71
C ALA A 665 16.26 -21.24 -10.82
N LEU A 666 16.25 -20.06 -11.44
CA LEU A 666 15.36 -19.75 -12.56
C LEU A 666 15.91 -20.25 -13.91
N GLY A 667 17.24 -20.39 -14.05
CA GLY A 667 17.88 -20.86 -15.28
C GLY A 667 19.23 -20.22 -15.52
N HIS A 668 19.90 -20.67 -16.59
CA HIS A 668 21.28 -20.30 -16.91
C HIS A 668 21.39 -19.11 -17.87
N ASN A 669 20.30 -18.73 -18.51
CA ASN A 669 20.21 -17.59 -19.42
C ASN A 669 18.90 -16.84 -19.22
N ASP A 670 18.76 -15.66 -19.82
CA ASP A 670 17.62 -14.79 -19.61
C ASP A 670 16.31 -15.40 -20.11
N GLU A 671 16.33 -16.13 -21.24
CA GLU A 671 15.13 -16.78 -21.79
C GLU A 671 14.60 -17.88 -20.85
N GLU A 672 15.48 -18.71 -20.32
CA GLU A 672 15.14 -19.71 -19.32
C GLU A 672 14.60 -19.07 -18.05
N ARG A 673 15.26 -18.04 -17.53
CA ARG A 673 14.83 -17.33 -16.31
C ARG A 673 13.44 -16.72 -16.46
N ILE A 674 13.19 -16.06 -17.59
CA ILE A 674 11.88 -15.46 -17.90
C ILE A 674 10.81 -16.56 -17.98
N SER A 675 11.06 -17.59 -18.78
CA SER A 675 10.11 -18.69 -18.97
C SER A 675 9.78 -19.43 -17.66
N THR A 676 10.80 -19.68 -16.83
CA THR A 676 10.63 -20.35 -15.53
C THR A 676 9.84 -19.48 -14.57
N LEU A 677 10.13 -18.18 -14.47
CA LEU A 677 9.39 -17.27 -13.61
C LEU A 677 7.92 -17.16 -14.02
N VAL A 678 7.64 -17.04 -15.33
CA VAL A 678 6.27 -17.06 -15.86
C VAL A 678 5.57 -18.35 -15.50
N GLY A 679 6.22 -19.51 -15.68
CA GLY A 679 5.65 -20.83 -15.32
C GLY A 679 5.32 -20.96 -13.82
N VAL A 680 6.19 -20.46 -12.96
CA VAL A 680 5.94 -20.41 -11.50
C VAL A 680 4.73 -19.53 -11.18
N MET A 681 4.64 -18.35 -11.78
CA MET A 681 3.52 -17.42 -11.58
C MET A 681 2.19 -18.01 -12.10
N ASP A 682 2.19 -18.57 -13.31
CA ASP A 682 1.01 -19.23 -13.87
C ASP A 682 0.52 -20.35 -12.93
N GLY A 683 1.42 -21.24 -12.48
CA GLY A 683 1.06 -22.33 -11.58
C GLY A 683 0.58 -21.89 -10.20
N TYR A 684 1.17 -20.84 -9.65
CA TYR A 684 0.80 -20.27 -8.34
C TYR A 684 -0.57 -19.59 -8.37
N PHE A 685 -0.80 -18.74 -9.36
CA PHE A 685 -2.06 -17.99 -9.47
C PHE A 685 -3.23 -18.86 -9.94
N ASP A 686 -3.01 -19.84 -10.80
CA ASP A 686 -4.04 -20.82 -11.20
C ASP A 686 -4.53 -21.69 -10.02
N ARG A 687 -3.74 -21.80 -8.94
CA ARG A 687 -4.16 -22.44 -7.67
C ARG A 687 -5.00 -21.52 -6.76
N GLY A 688 -5.28 -20.30 -7.16
CA GLY A 688 -6.09 -19.33 -6.41
C GLY A 688 -5.32 -18.48 -5.41
N ALA A 689 -3.99 -18.49 -5.47
CA ALA A 689 -3.16 -17.57 -4.69
C ALA A 689 -3.47 -16.10 -5.01
N HIS A 690 -3.30 -15.21 -4.02
CA HIS A 690 -3.69 -13.80 -4.18
C HIS A 690 -2.55 -12.93 -4.72
N HIS A 691 -1.36 -12.94 -4.11
CA HIS A 691 -0.31 -11.95 -4.35
C HIS A 691 1.09 -12.57 -4.32
N LEU A 692 1.99 -11.99 -5.12
CA LEU A 692 3.40 -12.36 -5.13
C LEU A 692 4.31 -11.14 -5.33
N ASN A 693 5.25 -10.96 -4.41
CA ASN A 693 6.48 -10.19 -4.60
C ASN A 693 7.61 -11.11 -5.01
N VAL A 694 8.36 -10.72 -6.02
CA VAL A 694 9.51 -11.48 -6.50
C VAL A 694 10.79 -10.65 -6.39
N ASN A 695 11.79 -11.20 -5.70
CA ASN A 695 13.17 -10.73 -5.69
C ASN A 695 14.04 -11.74 -6.41
N VAL A 696 14.91 -11.29 -7.33
CA VAL A 696 15.83 -12.16 -8.06
C VAL A 696 17.25 -11.66 -7.87
N PHE A 697 17.92 -12.15 -6.83
CA PHE A 697 19.33 -11.86 -6.53
C PHE A 697 19.90 -12.86 -5.52
N GLY A 698 21.23 -12.91 -5.41
CA GLY A 698 21.93 -13.68 -4.39
C GLY A 698 22.05 -12.91 -3.07
N VAL A 699 22.17 -13.66 -1.96
CA VAL A 699 22.35 -13.09 -0.61
C VAL A 699 23.65 -12.29 -0.50
N ASP A 700 24.70 -12.69 -1.22
CA ASP A 700 26.01 -12.00 -1.23
C ASP A 700 25.88 -10.54 -1.67
N LYS A 701 25.00 -10.25 -2.63
CA LYS A 701 24.71 -8.87 -3.07
C LYS A 701 24.09 -8.02 -1.96
N LEU A 702 23.21 -8.59 -1.15
CA LEU A 702 22.61 -7.90 -0.01
C LEU A 702 23.66 -7.59 1.06
N ILE A 703 24.54 -8.55 1.34
CA ILE A 703 25.64 -8.38 2.32
C ILE A 703 26.59 -7.29 1.85
N ASP A 704 27.03 -7.33 0.58
CA ASP A 704 27.91 -6.30 0.02
C ASP A 704 27.26 -4.92 0.03
N CYS A 705 25.98 -4.83 -0.34
CA CYS A 705 25.22 -3.58 -0.28
C CYS A 705 25.09 -3.03 1.15
N MET A 706 24.90 -3.91 2.14
CA MET A 706 24.79 -3.54 3.55
C MET A 706 26.13 -3.03 4.12
N GLU A 707 27.25 -3.61 3.66
CA GLU A 707 28.60 -3.24 4.12
C GLU A 707 29.19 -2.06 3.36
N HIS A 708 28.75 -1.85 2.11
CA HIS A 708 29.24 -0.81 1.20
C HIS A 708 28.12 0.02 0.57
N PRO A 709 27.25 0.67 1.38
CA PRO A 709 26.09 1.44 0.89
C PRO A 709 26.47 2.68 0.07
N GLU A 710 27.74 3.09 0.12
CA GLU A 710 28.27 4.23 -0.62
C GLU A 710 28.49 3.94 -2.11
N LYS A 711 28.53 2.67 -2.54
CA LYS A 711 28.70 2.31 -3.96
C LYS A 711 27.57 2.85 -4.81
N GLU A 712 27.89 3.47 -5.94
CA GLU A 712 26.92 4.08 -6.85
C GLU A 712 25.88 3.07 -7.37
N GLU A 713 26.27 1.84 -7.60
CA GLU A 713 25.39 0.75 -8.05
C GLU A 713 24.28 0.41 -7.05
N TYR A 714 24.44 0.74 -5.76
CA TYR A 714 23.45 0.50 -4.71
C TYR A 714 22.53 1.69 -4.46
N ALA A 715 22.80 2.84 -5.05
CA ALA A 715 22.02 4.06 -4.85
C ALA A 715 20.52 3.90 -5.15
N HIS A 716 20.20 3.03 -6.10
CA HIS A 716 18.83 2.72 -6.54
C HIS A 716 18.48 1.23 -6.42
N PHE A 717 19.33 0.44 -5.76
CA PHE A 717 19.06 -0.99 -5.58
C PHE A 717 17.79 -1.20 -4.78
N THR A 718 16.77 -1.66 -5.48
CA THR A 718 15.40 -1.83 -4.98
C THR A 718 15.13 -3.29 -4.69
N ILE A 719 14.46 -3.55 -3.58
CA ILE A 719 14.00 -4.88 -3.17
C ILE A 719 12.52 -4.83 -2.82
N ARG A 720 11.84 -5.97 -2.97
CA ARG A 720 10.49 -6.19 -2.46
C ARG A 720 10.58 -6.70 -1.02
N VAL A 721 9.79 -6.14 -0.10
CA VAL A 721 9.84 -6.52 1.33
C VAL A 721 8.58 -7.24 1.80
N SER A 722 7.44 -6.62 1.80
CA SER A 722 6.14 -7.21 2.06
C SER A 722 5.07 -6.21 1.62
N GLY A 723 4.50 -6.43 0.44
CA GLY A 723 3.48 -5.56 -0.16
C GLY A 723 4.02 -4.25 -0.77
N TYR A 724 5.31 -3.95 -0.72
CA TYR A 724 5.90 -2.80 -1.39
C TYR A 724 7.41 -3.00 -1.65
N ALA A 725 8.00 -2.10 -2.43
CA ALA A 725 9.43 -2.04 -2.67
C ALA A 725 10.09 -0.95 -1.83
N VAL A 726 11.39 -1.11 -1.60
CA VAL A 726 12.21 -0.15 -0.87
C VAL A 726 13.64 -0.18 -1.42
N LYS A 727 14.35 0.94 -1.37
CA LYS A 727 15.80 0.90 -1.59
C LYS A 727 16.44 0.20 -0.39
N PHE A 728 17.24 -0.82 -0.62
CA PHE A 728 17.82 -1.61 0.46
C PHE A 728 18.66 -0.78 1.42
N ILE A 729 19.36 0.23 0.91
CA ILE A 729 20.16 1.16 1.73
C ILE A 729 19.33 2.09 2.64
N ASP A 730 18.02 2.25 2.37
CA ASP A 730 17.12 3.08 3.19
C ASP A 730 16.50 2.30 4.36
N LEU A 731 16.75 1.00 4.45
CA LEU A 731 16.35 0.17 5.58
C LEU A 731 17.28 0.36 6.79
N THR A 732 16.71 0.22 8.00
CA THR A 732 17.54 0.13 9.21
C THR A 732 18.41 -1.14 9.17
N ARG A 733 19.53 -1.14 9.89
CA ARG A 733 20.40 -2.33 9.96
C ARG A 733 19.66 -3.59 10.41
N GLU A 734 18.75 -3.46 11.38
CA GLU A 734 17.91 -4.57 11.86
C GLU A 734 17.03 -5.15 10.74
N GLN A 735 16.46 -4.29 9.91
CA GLN A 735 15.62 -4.69 8.78
C GLN A 735 16.42 -5.27 7.61
N GLN A 736 17.62 -4.73 7.35
CA GLN A 736 18.55 -5.32 6.38
C GLN A 736 18.91 -6.75 6.79
N MET A 737 19.23 -6.96 8.06
CA MET A 737 19.51 -8.29 8.61
C MET A 737 18.31 -9.23 8.51
N ASP A 738 17.08 -8.72 8.77
CA ASP A 738 15.84 -9.47 8.58
C ASP A 738 15.68 -9.95 7.12
N VAL A 739 15.90 -9.06 6.15
CA VAL A 739 15.82 -9.42 4.71
C VAL A 739 16.88 -10.45 4.33
N ILE A 740 18.12 -10.32 4.83
CA ILE A 740 19.21 -11.26 4.59
C ILE A 740 18.90 -12.64 5.19
N ALA A 741 18.23 -12.66 6.35
CA ALA A 741 17.86 -13.91 7.04
C ALA A 741 16.69 -14.66 6.36
N ARG A 742 15.96 -14.03 5.44
CA ARG A 742 14.90 -14.68 4.65
C ARG A 742 15.52 -15.72 3.73
N ARG A 743 14.78 -16.81 3.52
CA ARG A 743 15.27 -17.86 2.64
C ARG A 743 15.37 -17.35 1.20
N ALA A 744 16.55 -17.47 0.60
CA ALA A 744 16.71 -17.39 -0.84
C ALA A 744 16.65 -18.81 -1.41
N HIS A 745 15.66 -19.05 -2.28
CA HIS A 745 15.48 -20.35 -2.90
C HIS A 745 16.54 -20.60 -3.97
N GLY A 746 17.42 -21.58 -3.73
CA GLY A 746 18.44 -22.03 -4.67
C GLY A 746 17.98 -23.16 -5.61
N SER A 747 16.75 -23.66 -5.41
CA SER A 747 16.07 -24.67 -6.25
C SER A 747 14.56 -24.46 -6.19
N MET A 748 13.85 -24.93 -7.20
CA MET A 748 12.39 -24.91 -7.30
C MET A 748 11.72 -25.86 -6.30
#